data_30aa9a208f78644eaee5cdb383fa3603
#
_entry.id   30aa9a208f78644eaee5cdb383fa3603
#
_cell.length_a   1.000
_cell.length_b   1.000
_cell.length_c   1.000
_cell.angle_alpha   90.00
_cell.angle_beta   90.00
_cell.angle_gamma   90.00
#
_symmetry.space_group_name_H-M   'P 1'
#
loop_
_entity.id
_entity.type
_entity.pdbx_description
1 polymer ?
#
loop_
_entity_poly.entity_id
_entity_poly.type
_entity_poly.pdbx_seq_one_letter_code
_entity_poly.pdbx_strand_id
1 'polypeptide(L)'
;MGNLVDRVDQLAELKHLARCARDGTSGVVLVEGSPGLGKTALINEWTAQERGRGMRVLTARCSVAERDLPFGVVRQLFAGTEAEHLPVTGAASAPQGLFDVFDALHQTIRMLCAEQAVLIAVDDLDLCDEQSIQWLGYLTRRLSGISALLAATSAPDKADSPAPGMTELVDHPRFRRLELEALTAQGIEQLLQWDKYPCHGDDTGVTERASGALGFCRTETRLPDVLRSATGGNPRLVHELLSELRRWDTGADTPSLEELSERARRYRARMTHARISRQPAETLVLARVAAVLGDGADPHVAATVAGLDERAAAAAVQALERIGALRYEASGMTFVDAALRATLEGEVAVAERSVLRLRAARVSHDAGAGDEQVAGHLLRLARPVPEPWVVPALRSAARDALRRGAPEDAATYLRCALRQPVSGTIREQLLTDLGRMLLYRDPAVACRYLSEAIVTVEEPGRRGQVAASLSTAHLLCGRLGAAVDVLVEAGAMVRSASAAGTDSTSATWLEIDAQLQVQCTLARATGAPHSPPASLNLEADAFSDAAVPRSATGQEVWRLGILALRSGLAGESASRTRALAGQAFRSGLLAREGCSELAFFVALSLLHTDDLEDAERAFSEIGRSAERSGARILQAAATLGRSMLHQVRGEVRDALAMAATAMEEFFELPPSCFRGSAAAHMITLLLDNGQPDAAQALARRTAANGSDGDMDSWDTAVLNLASGRLLAACGDIPGALVQVLDCGRRLERHGVVNPAMLTWRSDAAILHSTLGERDQACRLAHEELRLAQRWGSPRVMGRALWAVGVATGGEEGRHMLAAAVAHQEAGGAQLELARTLIDYGVSESAAGDLVQGRARLRRAVELARRCGAARLVELASVELAKTGARPRSSGNDRWASLTPGELQVARLAASGARNREIAAKLHVTSRAVERHLTSAYRKLGVPGRAELAALFDCP
;
A
#
# COMPACT_ATOMS: atom_id res chain seq x y z
N MET A 1 31.97 6.28 42.09
CA MET A 1 30.94 5.22 42.09
C MET A 1 30.76 4.78 40.65
N GLY A 2 31.00 3.50 40.36
CA GLY A 2 31.16 3.00 39.01
C GLY A 2 29.93 3.11 38.12
N ASN A 3 30.19 3.39 36.88
CA ASN A 3 29.23 3.68 35.81
C ASN A 3 28.53 2.42 35.21
N LEU A 4 28.02 1.50 36.05
CA LEU A 4 27.31 0.29 35.60
C LEU A 4 25.79 0.52 35.61
N VAL A 5 25.18 0.42 34.43
CA VAL A 5 23.74 0.55 34.18
C VAL A 5 23.12 -0.82 34.01
N ASP A 6 21.91 -1.05 34.49
CA ASP A 6 21.20 -2.31 34.41
C ASP A 6 21.98 -3.53 34.98
N ARG A 7 22.84 -3.31 35.99
CA ARG A 7 23.65 -4.38 36.58
C ARG A 7 23.53 -4.46 38.12
N VAL A 8 22.45 -3.89 38.65
CA VAL A 8 22.28 -3.78 40.13
C VAL A 8 22.14 -5.16 40.75
N ASP A 9 21.37 -6.05 40.17
CA ASP A 9 21.09 -7.40 40.68
C ASP A 9 22.34 -8.29 40.59
N GLN A 10 23.04 -8.26 39.45
CA GLN A 10 24.26 -9.02 39.25
C GLN A 10 25.35 -8.56 40.23
N LEU A 11 25.48 -7.25 40.43
CA LEU A 11 26.46 -6.71 41.40
C LEU A 11 26.07 -7.05 42.85
N ALA A 12 24.78 -7.06 43.19
CA ALA A 12 24.31 -7.47 44.51
C ALA A 12 24.62 -8.94 44.80
N GLU A 13 24.41 -9.84 43.82
CA GLU A 13 24.72 -11.27 43.93
C GLU A 13 26.25 -11.50 44.07
N LEU A 14 27.07 -10.81 43.26
CA LEU A 14 28.53 -10.87 43.37
C LEU A 14 29.02 -10.43 44.74
N LYS A 15 28.45 -9.33 45.30
CA LYS A 15 28.74 -8.87 46.66
C LYS A 15 28.29 -9.86 47.72
N HIS A 16 27.20 -10.54 47.53
CA HIS A 16 26.74 -11.60 48.42
C HIS A 16 27.73 -12.75 48.44
N LEU A 17 28.18 -13.25 47.28
CA LEU A 17 29.15 -14.31 47.17
C LEU A 17 30.50 -13.93 47.83
N ALA A 18 30.96 -12.69 47.65
CA ALA A 18 32.16 -12.18 48.31
C ALA A 18 32.04 -12.11 49.84
N ARG A 19 30.84 -11.81 50.38
CA ARG A 19 30.57 -11.90 51.83
C ARG A 19 30.65 -13.33 52.34
N CYS A 20 30.01 -14.28 51.63
CA CYS A 20 30.09 -15.69 51.94
C CYS A 20 31.56 -16.20 51.98
N ALA A 21 32.40 -15.76 51.04
CA ALA A 21 33.83 -16.13 51.01
C ALA A 21 34.57 -15.58 52.22
N ARG A 22 34.29 -14.35 52.66
CA ARG A 22 34.87 -13.77 53.90
C ARG A 22 34.45 -14.53 55.17
N ASP A 23 33.22 -15.06 55.14
CA ASP A 23 32.67 -15.87 56.23
C ASP A 23 33.14 -17.35 56.16
N GLY A 24 34.16 -17.66 55.36
CA GLY A 24 34.76 -18.99 55.24
C GLY A 24 34.05 -19.95 54.26
N THR A 25 33.13 -19.41 53.48
CA THR A 25 32.31 -20.22 52.55
C THR A 25 32.74 -19.96 51.09
N SER A 26 33.56 -20.89 50.53
CA SER A 26 34.04 -20.80 49.14
C SER A 26 32.93 -20.94 48.12
N GLY A 27 33.15 -20.41 46.91
CA GLY A 27 32.21 -20.55 45.79
C GLY A 27 32.88 -20.30 44.43
N VAL A 28 32.12 -20.57 43.38
CA VAL A 28 32.51 -20.31 41.98
C VAL A 28 31.39 -19.55 41.29
N VAL A 29 31.74 -18.47 40.58
CA VAL A 29 30.79 -17.72 39.80
C VAL A 29 31.31 -17.52 38.38
N LEU A 30 30.43 -17.78 37.41
CA LEU A 30 30.69 -17.56 36.00
C LEU A 30 29.72 -16.47 35.49
N VAL A 31 30.30 -15.38 34.98
CA VAL A 31 29.53 -14.30 34.33
C VAL A 31 29.56 -14.52 32.84
N GLU A 32 28.41 -14.86 32.29
CA GLU A 32 28.25 -15.14 30.86
C GLU A 32 27.50 -14.00 30.14
N GLY A 33 27.76 -13.86 28.87
CA GLY A 33 27.08 -12.93 28.01
C GLY A 33 27.82 -12.66 26.70
N SER A 34 27.11 -12.24 25.67
CA SER A 34 27.68 -11.94 24.36
C SER A 34 28.77 -10.86 24.43
N PRO A 35 29.71 -10.80 23.47
CA PRO A 35 30.76 -9.78 23.44
C PRO A 35 30.15 -8.38 23.44
N GLY A 36 30.75 -7.48 24.26
CA GLY A 36 30.32 -6.07 24.39
C GLY A 36 29.23 -5.83 25.44
N LEU A 37 28.69 -6.82 26.12
CA LEU A 37 27.65 -6.66 27.16
C LEU A 37 28.20 -6.12 28.51
N GLY A 38 29.50 -5.90 28.63
CA GLY A 38 30.07 -5.27 29.81
C GLY A 38 30.56 -6.24 30.87
N LYS A 39 30.83 -7.52 30.54
CA LYS A 39 31.41 -8.52 31.49
C LYS A 39 32.67 -8.03 32.19
N THR A 40 33.65 -7.60 31.41
CA THR A 40 34.90 -7.05 31.90
C THR A 40 34.69 -5.82 32.81
N ALA A 41 33.76 -4.92 32.44
CA ALA A 41 33.44 -3.74 33.22
C ALA A 41 32.81 -4.12 34.57
N LEU A 42 31.94 -5.11 34.61
CA LEU A 42 31.30 -5.61 35.83
C LEU A 42 32.34 -6.22 36.80
N ILE A 43 33.19 -7.11 36.27
CA ILE A 43 34.25 -7.75 37.08
C ILE A 43 35.24 -6.74 37.61
N ASN A 44 35.69 -5.79 36.81
CA ASN A 44 36.65 -4.75 37.22
C ASN A 44 36.08 -3.85 38.32
N GLU A 45 34.86 -3.37 38.17
CA GLU A 45 34.19 -2.55 39.17
C GLU A 45 33.99 -3.30 40.49
N TRP A 46 33.54 -4.55 40.41
CA TRP A 46 33.33 -5.39 41.58
C TRP A 46 34.64 -5.71 42.28
N THR A 47 35.70 -6.13 41.56
CA THR A 47 36.99 -6.47 42.12
C THR A 47 37.64 -5.22 42.80
N ALA A 48 37.48 -4.02 42.22
CA ALA A 48 37.92 -2.78 42.84
C ALA A 48 37.20 -2.51 44.17
N GLN A 49 35.87 -2.75 44.22
CA GLN A 49 35.10 -2.58 45.47
C GLN A 49 35.50 -3.59 46.55
N GLU A 50 35.75 -4.88 46.19
CA GLU A 50 36.09 -5.91 47.18
C GLU A 50 37.53 -5.78 47.69
N ARG A 51 38.46 -5.22 46.89
CA ARG A 51 39.80 -4.82 47.32
C ARG A 51 39.74 -3.77 48.43
N GLY A 52 38.85 -2.77 48.27
CA GLY A 52 38.57 -1.76 49.29
C GLY A 52 37.87 -2.28 50.55
N ARG A 53 37.27 -3.49 50.49
CA ARG A 53 36.58 -4.13 51.60
C ARG A 53 37.39 -5.20 52.32
N GLY A 54 38.66 -5.27 52.06
CA GLY A 54 39.57 -6.16 52.73
C GLY A 54 39.61 -7.58 52.18
N MET A 55 39.37 -7.81 50.88
CA MET A 55 39.69 -9.07 50.19
C MET A 55 41.02 -8.92 49.44
N ARG A 56 41.81 -9.97 49.45
CA ARG A 56 42.94 -10.09 48.52
C ARG A 56 42.45 -10.48 47.16
N VAL A 57 42.68 -9.62 46.15
CA VAL A 57 42.15 -9.81 44.81
C VAL A 57 43.28 -10.16 43.85
N LEU A 58 43.25 -11.36 43.29
CA LEU A 58 44.11 -11.83 42.23
C LEU A 58 43.37 -11.73 40.91
N THR A 59 43.93 -11.04 39.92
CA THR A 59 43.26 -10.80 38.63
C THR A 59 44.13 -11.29 37.47
N ALA A 60 43.51 -11.93 36.51
CA ALA A 60 44.12 -12.26 35.23
C ALA A 60 43.14 -11.99 34.09
N ARG A 61 43.67 -11.68 32.92
CA ARG A 61 42.91 -11.55 31.71
C ARG A 61 43.48 -12.44 30.62
N CYS A 62 42.66 -13.35 30.09
CA CYS A 62 43.03 -14.22 29.00
C CYS A 62 43.09 -13.47 27.67
N SER A 63 44.00 -13.86 26.79
CA SER A 63 44.08 -13.32 25.42
C SER A 63 44.39 -14.40 24.40
N VAL A 64 43.96 -14.16 23.15
CA VAL A 64 44.25 -15.09 22.03
C VAL A 64 45.78 -15.27 21.86
N ALA A 65 46.59 -14.21 22.09
CA ALA A 65 48.00 -14.25 21.90
C ALA A 65 48.73 -15.10 22.94
N GLU A 66 48.13 -15.29 24.12
CA GLU A 66 48.71 -16.04 25.23
C GLU A 66 48.12 -17.42 25.46
N ARG A 67 47.17 -17.84 24.59
CA ARG A 67 46.45 -19.13 24.69
C ARG A 67 47.37 -20.34 24.64
N ASP A 68 48.45 -20.22 23.90
CA ASP A 68 49.45 -21.30 23.76
C ASP A 68 50.59 -21.17 24.74
N LEU A 69 50.57 -20.12 25.65
CA LEU A 69 51.58 -19.93 26.63
C LEU A 69 51.31 -20.73 27.93
N PRO A 70 52.04 -21.80 28.23
CA PRO A 70 51.75 -22.61 29.40
C PRO A 70 51.79 -21.83 30.72
N PHE A 71 50.70 -21.99 31.52
CA PHE A 71 50.51 -21.23 32.78
C PHE A 71 50.46 -19.73 32.62
N GLY A 72 50.10 -19.16 31.47
CA GLY A 72 50.03 -17.72 31.22
C GLY A 72 49.10 -17.02 32.19
N VAL A 73 47.91 -17.53 32.42
CA VAL A 73 46.92 -17.00 33.37
C VAL A 73 47.37 -17.14 34.81
N VAL A 74 47.96 -18.28 35.19
CA VAL A 74 48.53 -18.49 36.54
C VAL A 74 49.62 -17.46 36.86
N ARG A 75 50.51 -17.19 35.93
CA ARG A 75 51.58 -16.18 36.12
C ARG A 75 50.98 -14.77 36.34
N GLN A 76 49.93 -14.40 35.60
CA GLN A 76 49.28 -13.11 35.85
C GLN A 76 48.64 -13.07 37.25
N LEU A 77 47.97 -14.14 37.70
CA LEU A 77 47.31 -14.17 39.00
C LEU A 77 48.30 -14.00 40.16
N PHE A 78 49.51 -14.59 40.07
CA PHE A 78 50.51 -14.54 41.13
C PHE A 78 51.57 -13.44 40.94
N ALA A 79 51.50 -12.61 39.91
CA ALA A 79 52.40 -11.51 39.70
C ALA A 79 52.38 -10.54 40.92
N GLY A 80 53.57 -10.21 41.44
CA GLY A 80 53.70 -9.39 42.62
C GLY A 80 53.41 -10.07 43.96
N THR A 81 53.22 -11.39 43.97
CA THR A 81 53.12 -12.19 45.21
C THR A 81 54.42 -12.96 45.46
N GLU A 82 54.62 -13.49 46.68
CA GLU A 82 55.79 -14.33 46.99
C GLU A 82 55.90 -15.60 46.13
N ALA A 83 54.75 -16.01 45.50
CA ALA A 83 54.66 -17.16 44.60
C ALA A 83 55.08 -16.86 43.14
N GLU A 84 55.45 -15.58 42.83
CA GLU A 84 55.91 -15.21 41.48
C GLU A 84 57.14 -15.98 41.00
N HIS A 85 57.94 -16.51 41.95
CA HIS A 85 59.17 -17.21 41.70
C HIS A 85 59.00 -18.75 41.73
N LEU A 86 57.79 -19.27 41.86
CA LEU A 86 57.58 -20.73 41.77
C LEU A 86 58.00 -21.24 40.37
N PRO A 87 58.84 -22.31 40.32
CA PRO A 87 59.37 -22.82 39.05
C PRO A 87 58.26 -23.51 38.25
N VAL A 88 57.51 -22.70 37.54
CA VAL A 88 56.47 -23.16 36.60
C VAL A 88 57.08 -23.63 35.27
N THR A 89 58.40 -23.33 35.09
CA THR A 89 59.18 -23.67 33.89
C THR A 89 60.06 -24.88 34.15
N GLY A 90 59.73 -26.04 33.57
CA GLY A 90 60.54 -27.27 33.60
C GLY A 90 59.82 -28.55 33.98
N ALA A 91 58.72 -28.47 34.73
CA ALA A 91 57.93 -29.59 35.14
C ALA A 91 56.83 -29.98 34.17
N ALA A 92 56.63 -29.24 33.08
CA ALA A 92 55.50 -29.40 32.14
C ALA A 92 55.59 -30.65 31.25
N SER A 93 56.70 -31.38 31.28
CA SER A 93 56.92 -32.53 30.36
C SER A 93 56.58 -33.93 30.94
N ALA A 94 56.25 -34.00 32.24
CA ALA A 94 55.89 -35.26 32.87
C ALA A 94 54.61 -35.11 33.72
N PRO A 95 53.67 -36.09 33.69
CA PRO A 95 52.40 -36.01 34.42
C PRO A 95 52.57 -35.82 35.94
N GLN A 96 53.60 -36.36 36.56
CA GLN A 96 53.89 -36.24 37.98
C GLN A 96 54.33 -34.80 38.33
N GLY A 97 55.10 -34.14 37.45
CA GLY A 97 55.51 -32.75 37.65
C GLY A 97 54.40 -31.70 37.58
N LEU A 98 53.33 -31.95 36.81
CA LEU A 98 52.15 -31.08 36.76
C LEU A 98 51.39 -31.11 38.09
N PHE A 99 51.23 -32.27 38.71
CA PHE A 99 50.56 -32.42 40.00
C PHE A 99 51.29 -31.65 41.13
N ASP A 100 52.62 -31.73 41.16
CA ASP A 100 53.44 -31.04 42.14
C ASP A 100 53.30 -29.54 42.01
N VAL A 101 53.23 -28.99 40.77
CA VAL A 101 52.98 -27.59 40.51
C VAL A 101 51.56 -27.20 40.94
N PHE A 102 50.56 -28.01 40.62
CA PHE A 102 49.17 -27.69 41.03
C PHE A 102 49.02 -27.71 42.56
N ASP A 103 49.67 -28.65 43.26
CA ASP A 103 49.64 -28.71 44.71
C ASP A 103 50.35 -27.52 45.34
N ALA A 104 51.53 -27.15 44.85
CA ALA A 104 52.28 -25.96 45.33
C ALA A 104 51.47 -24.63 45.17
N LEU A 105 50.81 -24.49 44.02
CA LEU A 105 49.92 -23.35 43.78
C LEU A 105 48.70 -23.37 44.69
N HIS A 106 48.13 -24.53 44.95
CA HIS A 106 47.01 -24.69 45.88
C HIS A 106 47.42 -24.33 47.32
N GLN A 107 48.58 -24.82 47.78
CA GLN A 107 49.12 -24.47 49.10
C GLN A 107 49.37 -22.99 49.24
N THR A 108 49.82 -22.31 48.18
CA THR A 108 49.97 -20.87 48.16
C THR A 108 48.64 -20.19 48.34
N ILE A 109 47.60 -20.59 47.61
CA ILE A 109 46.25 -20.04 47.81
C ILE A 109 45.76 -20.29 49.26
N ARG A 110 46.02 -21.46 49.85
CA ARG A 110 45.70 -21.69 51.26
C ARG A 110 46.44 -20.76 52.25
N MET A 111 47.73 -20.52 52.04
CA MET A 111 48.48 -19.57 52.85
C MET A 111 47.90 -18.15 52.72
N LEU A 112 47.60 -17.69 51.51
CA LEU A 112 46.94 -16.40 51.28
C LEU A 112 45.59 -16.29 51.94
N CYS A 113 44.80 -17.40 51.90
CA CYS A 113 43.48 -17.46 52.54
C CYS A 113 43.52 -17.52 54.06
N ALA A 114 44.65 -17.94 54.68
CA ALA A 114 44.84 -17.90 56.10
C ALA A 114 45.04 -16.46 56.63
N GLU A 115 45.59 -15.56 55.84
CA GLU A 115 45.77 -14.14 56.17
C GLU A 115 44.52 -13.34 55.89
N GLN A 116 43.90 -13.60 54.71
CA GLN A 116 42.79 -12.77 54.22
C GLN A 116 41.97 -13.54 53.17
N ALA A 117 40.64 -13.36 53.12
CA ALA A 117 39.81 -13.96 52.06
C ALA A 117 40.29 -13.54 50.66
N VAL A 118 40.38 -14.53 49.75
CA VAL A 118 40.93 -14.37 48.40
C VAL A 118 39.85 -14.41 47.36
N LEU A 119 39.86 -13.39 46.48
CA LEU A 119 39.07 -13.36 45.27
C LEU A 119 39.97 -13.60 44.05
N ILE A 120 39.75 -14.64 43.30
CA ILE A 120 40.45 -14.94 42.06
C ILE A 120 39.51 -14.59 40.92
N ALA A 121 39.88 -13.62 40.11
CA ALA A 121 39.05 -13.11 39.00
C ALA A 121 39.77 -13.31 37.67
N VAL A 122 39.18 -14.10 36.77
CA VAL A 122 39.70 -14.42 35.44
C VAL A 122 38.77 -13.90 34.38
N ASP A 123 39.21 -12.94 33.59
CA ASP A 123 38.43 -12.37 32.50
C ASP A 123 38.69 -13.13 31.19
N ASP A 124 37.65 -13.33 30.40
CA ASP A 124 37.68 -14.04 29.09
C ASP A 124 38.21 -15.49 29.20
N LEU A 125 37.69 -16.30 30.15
CA LEU A 125 38.14 -17.66 30.47
C LEU A 125 38.19 -18.61 29.26
N ASP A 126 37.35 -18.42 28.26
CA ASP A 126 37.32 -19.17 27.00
C ASP A 126 38.61 -19.01 26.17
N LEU A 127 39.46 -18.07 26.48
CA LEU A 127 40.76 -17.83 25.87
C LEU A 127 41.91 -18.30 26.76
N CYS A 128 41.64 -19.01 27.88
CA CYS A 128 42.63 -19.47 28.82
C CYS A 128 43.53 -20.53 28.18
N ASP A 129 44.80 -20.55 28.60
CA ASP A 129 45.74 -21.61 28.26
C ASP A 129 45.38 -22.94 28.99
N GLU A 130 45.71 -24.05 28.35
CA GLU A 130 45.27 -25.39 28.78
C GLU A 130 45.72 -25.74 30.21
N GLN A 131 46.94 -25.42 30.59
CA GLN A 131 47.50 -25.74 31.91
C GLN A 131 46.83 -24.88 33.00
N SER A 132 46.58 -23.62 32.73
CA SER A 132 45.91 -22.73 33.69
C SER A 132 44.45 -23.16 33.92
N ILE A 133 43.70 -23.57 32.89
CA ILE A 133 42.33 -24.01 33.08
C ILE A 133 42.27 -25.35 33.81
N GLN A 134 43.21 -26.25 33.56
CA GLN A 134 43.35 -27.51 34.31
C GLN A 134 43.66 -27.25 35.79
N TRP A 135 44.56 -26.26 36.11
CA TRP A 135 44.79 -25.86 37.45
C TRP A 135 43.60 -25.22 38.14
N LEU A 136 42.86 -24.37 37.46
CA LEU A 136 41.61 -23.80 37.98
C LEU A 136 40.57 -24.89 38.30
N GLY A 137 40.44 -25.92 37.47
CA GLY A 137 39.65 -27.10 37.77
C GLY A 137 40.15 -27.92 38.97
N TYR A 138 41.46 -28.07 39.10
CA TYR A 138 42.10 -28.72 40.29
C TYR A 138 41.84 -27.95 41.56
N LEU A 139 41.97 -26.60 41.51
CA LEU A 139 41.69 -25.69 42.62
C LEU A 139 40.20 -25.77 43.02
N THR A 140 39.30 -25.72 42.05
CA THR A 140 37.84 -25.75 42.28
C THR A 140 37.45 -26.95 43.13
N ARG A 141 37.98 -28.16 42.84
CA ARG A 141 37.69 -29.39 43.62
C ARG A 141 38.15 -29.29 45.06
N ARG A 142 39.08 -28.36 45.38
CA ARG A 142 39.75 -28.21 46.68
C ARG A 142 39.42 -26.88 47.38
N LEU A 143 38.46 -26.15 46.89
CA LEU A 143 37.99 -24.90 47.50
C LEU A 143 37.32 -25.08 48.86
N SER A 144 36.78 -26.30 49.13
CA SER A 144 36.11 -26.58 50.42
C SER A 144 37.02 -26.31 51.60
N GLY A 145 36.59 -25.47 52.56
CA GLY A 145 37.30 -25.12 53.77
C GLY A 145 38.34 -24.00 53.67
N ILE A 146 38.39 -23.32 52.57
CA ILE A 146 39.24 -22.11 52.41
C ILE A 146 38.36 -20.89 52.07
N SER A 147 38.79 -19.69 52.56
CA SER A 147 38.08 -18.42 52.32
C SER A 147 38.39 -17.88 50.93
N ALA A 148 38.01 -18.61 49.88
CA ALA A 148 38.30 -18.25 48.49
C ALA A 148 37.01 -18.20 47.61
N LEU A 149 36.96 -17.26 46.70
CA LEU A 149 35.94 -17.13 45.65
C LEU A 149 36.63 -17.07 44.29
N LEU A 150 36.22 -17.98 43.39
CA LEU A 150 36.66 -17.94 41.98
C LEU A 150 35.58 -17.30 41.15
N ALA A 151 35.90 -16.26 40.41
CA ALA A 151 35.04 -15.57 39.48
C ALA A 151 35.67 -15.61 38.09
N ALA A 152 34.87 -15.95 37.10
CA ALA A 152 35.30 -15.94 35.71
C ALA A 152 34.28 -15.29 34.79
N THR A 153 34.74 -14.75 33.67
CA THR A 153 33.85 -14.33 32.57
C THR A 153 34.03 -15.22 31.37
N SER A 154 32.92 -15.48 30.64
CA SER A 154 32.93 -16.27 29.42
C SER A 154 31.92 -15.71 28.39
N ALA A 155 32.19 -15.95 27.13
CA ALA A 155 31.23 -15.70 26.04
C ALA A 155 30.58 -17.03 25.59
N PRO A 156 29.26 -17.11 25.50
CA PRO A 156 28.56 -18.38 25.17
C PRO A 156 28.88 -18.94 23.78
N ASP A 157 29.59 -18.21 22.96
CA ASP A 157 29.82 -18.48 21.53
C ASP A 157 30.80 -19.63 21.23
N LYS A 158 31.32 -20.39 22.22
CA LYS A 158 32.45 -21.26 21.98
C LYS A 158 32.38 -22.68 22.56
N ALA A 159 31.25 -23.30 22.68
CA ALA A 159 31.25 -24.63 23.27
C ALA A 159 30.49 -25.71 22.48
N ASP A 160 31.16 -26.36 21.53
CA ASP A 160 30.83 -27.74 21.15
C ASP A 160 31.46 -28.76 22.07
N SER A 161 32.40 -28.39 22.93
CA SER A 161 32.89 -29.15 24.07
C SER A 161 33.55 -28.22 25.07
N PRO A 162 33.09 -28.13 26.31
CA PRO A 162 33.78 -27.37 27.33
C PRO A 162 35.19 -27.96 27.51
N ALA A 163 36.20 -27.07 27.60
CA ALA A 163 37.56 -27.50 27.93
C ALA A 163 37.53 -28.36 29.21
N PRO A 164 38.38 -29.41 29.35
CA PRO A 164 38.31 -30.34 30.47
C PRO A 164 38.25 -29.68 31.86
N GLY A 165 38.88 -28.53 32.07
CA GLY A 165 38.81 -27.74 33.33
C GLY A 165 37.53 -26.94 33.52
N MET A 166 36.77 -26.63 32.46
CA MET A 166 35.52 -25.88 32.54
C MET A 166 34.38 -26.72 33.15
N THR A 167 34.32 -28.01 32.85
CA THR A 167 33.34 -28.93 33.44
C THR A 167 33.45 -28.97 34.95
N GLU A 168 34.68 -28.97 35.48
CA GLU A 168 34.96 -29.01 36.91
C GLU A 168 34.58 -27.69 37.64
N LEU A 169 34.60 -26.56 36.94
CA LEU A 169 34.10 -25.28 37.46
C LEU A 169 32.60 -25.32 37.64
N VAL A 170 31.87 -25.85 36.63
CA VAL A 170 30.40 -25.94 36.62
C VAL A 170 29.87 -26.97 37.63
N ASP A 171 30.63 -28.06 37.86
CA ASP A 171 30.23 -29.11 38.78
C ASP A 171 30.46 -28.77 40.29
N HIS A 172 30.98 -27.60 40.57
CA HIS A 172 31.18 -27.17 41.96
C HIS A 172 29.82 -26.99 42.68
N PRO A 173 29.65 -27.55 43.95
CA PRO A 173 28.35 -27.52 44.65
C PRO A 173 27.77 -26.10 44.89
N ARG A 174 28.60 -25.09 44.90
CA ARG A 174 28.22 -23.68 45.00
C ARG A 174 28.57 -22.88 43.74
N PHE A 175 28.37 -23.49 42.60
CA PHE A 175 28.48 -22.80 41.31
C PHE A 175 27.29 -21.84 41.12
N ARG A 176 27.59 -20.63 40.61
CA ARG A 176 26.57 -19.64 40.22
C ARG A 176 26.87 -19.18 38.80
N ARG A 177 25.85 -19.20 37.97
CA ARG A 177 25.86 -18.61 36.61
C ARG A 177 25.12 -17.30 36.65
N LEU A 178 25.75 -16.23 36.19
CA LEU A 178 25.15 -14.90 36.04
C LEU A 178 25.14 -14.53 34.57
N GLU A 179 23.98 -14.48 33.98
CA GLU A 179 23.83 -14.06 32.58
C GLU A 179 23.66 -12.56 32.49
N LEU A 180 24.41 -11.93 31.56
CA LEU A 180 24.27 -10.52 31.27
C LEU A 180 23.37 -10.31 30.06
N GLU A 181 22.28 -9.62 30.28
CA GLU A 181 21.36 -9.19 29.23
C GLU A 181 21.77 -7.85 28.60
N ALA A 182 21.19 -7.57 27.43
CA ALA A 182 21.31 -6.28 26.77
C ALA A 182 20.67 -5.16 27.61
N LEU A 183 21.13 -3.91 27.44
CA LEU A 183 20.56 -2.75 28.13
C LEU A 183 19.10 -2.54 27.75
N THR A 184 18.31 -2.17 28.74
CA THR A 184 16.94 -1.68 28.53
C THR A 184 16.94 -0.26 27.97
N ALA A 185 15.80 0.21 27.45
CA ALA A 185 15.67 1.61 27.03
C ALA A 185 15.95 2.57 28.21
N GLN A 186 15.50 2.22 29.42
CA GLN A 186 15.75 2.97 30.65
C GLN A 186 17.24 2.99 31.02
N GLY A 187 17.94 1.87 30.82
CA GLY A 187 19.38 1.80 30.99
C GLY A 187 20.14 2.70 30.02
N ILE A 188 19.73 2.72 28.76
CA ILE A 188 20.30 3.62 27.75
C ILE A 188 20.03 5.08 28.11
N GLU A 189 18.85 5.40 28.61
CA GLU A 189 18.52 6.75 29.08
C GLU A 189 19.41 7.17 30.25
N GLN A 190 19.70 6.28 31.22
CA GLN A 190 20.65 6.55 32.31
C GLN A 190 22.07 6.79 31.76
N LEU A 191 22.53 6.01 30.78
CA LEU A 191 23.81 6.25 30.12
C LEU A 191 23.86 7.64 29.48
N LEU A 192 22.82 8.07 28.80
CA LEU A 192 22.70 9.39 28.20
C LEU A 192 22.74 10.51 29.25
N GLN A 193 22.20 10.25 30.45
CA GLN A 193 22.22 11.22 31.57
C GLN A 193 23.58 11.32 32.24
N TRP A 194 24.31 10.21 32.40
CA TRP A 194 25.65 10.20 33.02
C TRP A 194 26.73 10.83 32.15
N ASP A 195 26.58 10.78 30.88
CA ASP A 195 27.48 11.42 29.91
C ASP A 195 27.47 12.96 29.99
N LYS A 196 26.66 13.55 30.90
CA LYS A 196 26.59 14.97 31.22
C LYS A 196 27.60 15.43 32.25
N TYR A 197 28.24 14.51 33.01
CA TYR A 197 29.18 14.85 34.04
C TYR A 197 30.58 14.38 33.64
N PRO A 198 31.52 15.29 33.29
CA PRO A 198 32.91 14.93 33.10
C PRO A 198 33.49 14.57 34.47
N CYS A 199 33.97 13.33 34.62
CA CYS A 199 34.80 12.95 35.76
C CYS A 199 36.15 13.68 35.67
N HIS A 200 36.36 14.62 36.56
CA HIS A 200 37.58 15.21 37.03
C HIS A 200 38.87 15.19 36.18
N GLY A 201 39.37 16.35 35.88
CA GLY A 201 40.80 16.65 35.61
C GLY A 201 40.99 17.73 34.56
N ASP A 202 41.21 18.92 35.05
CA ASP A 202 41.92 20.06 34.46
C ASP A 202 41.44 20.70 33.14
N ASP A 203 40.91 21.90 33.36
CA ASP A 203 41.15 23.17 32.66
C ASP A 203 41.08 23.20 31.13
N THR A 204 40.12 23.89 30.68
CA THR A 204 40.02 24.95 29.68
C THR A 204 38.77 24.86 28.79
N GLY A 205 37.83 25.74 28.95
CA GLY A 205 37.17 26.54 27.90
C GLY A 205 36.30 25.91 26.81
N VAL A 206 35.97 24.57 26.83
CA VAL A 206 35.26 23.87 25.74
C VAL A 206 33.84 23.38 26.13
N THR A 207 33.44 23.61 27.37
CA THR A 207 32.30 22.94 28.01
C THR A 207 30.92 23.53 27.67
N GLU A 208 30.82 24.69 27.05
CA GLU A 208 29.50 25.29 26.71
C GLU A 208 28.96 24.96 25.32
N ARG A 209 29.78 24.55 24.38
CA ARG A 209 29.36 24.26 22.98
C ARG A 209 28.88 22.82 22.75
N ALA A 210 29.38 21.85 23.51
CA ALA A 210 28.97 20.46 23.40
C ALA A 210 27.55 20.20 23.92
N SER A 211 26.99 21.11 24.72
CA SER A 211 25.63 21.03 25.25
C SER A 211 24.54 21.35 24.21
N GLY A 212 24.86 22.02 23.10
CA GLY A 212 23.92 22.50 22.10
C GLY A 212 23.40 21.42 21.15
N ALA A 213 24.30 20.59 20.62
CA ALA A 213 23.89 19.60 19.58
C ALA A 213 23.14 18.38 20.12
N LEU A 214 23.52 17.91 21.34
CA LEU A 214 22.75 16.89 22.05
C LEU A 214 21.45 17.43 22.66
N GLY A 215 21.31 18.74 22.80
CA GLY A 215 20.12 19.40 23.36
C GLY A 215 18.87 19.22 22.50
N PHE A 216 19.01 19.18 21.20
CA PHE A 216 17.86 19.04 20.28
C PHE A 216 17.32 17.58 20.21
N CYS A 217 18.20 16.59 20.28
CA CYS A 217 17.79 15.16 20.33
C CYS A 217 17.17 14.75 21.69
N ARG A 218 17.26 15.58 22.73
CA ARG A 218 16.80 15.26 24.10
C ARG A 218 15.31 15.45 24.32
N THR A 219 14.62 16.20 23.49
CA THR A 219 13.18 16.44 23.60
C THR A 219 12.33 15.32 22.96
N GLU A 220 12.95 14.41 22.22
CA GLU A 220 12.24 13.25 21.68
C GLU A 220 12.38 12.06 22.62
N THR A 221 11.29 11.70 23.29
CA THR A 221 11.10 10.52 24.15
C THR A 221 11.47 9.18 23.48
N ARG A 222 11.83 9.18 22.20
CA ARG A 222 12.11 8.00 21.37
C ARG A 222 13.60 7.69 21.17
N LEU A 223 14.54 8.58 21.54
CA LEU A 223 15.97 8.35 21.30
C LEU A 223 16.51 7.08 21.99
N PRO A 224 16.21 6.77 23.28
CA PRO A 224 16.65 5.53 23.92
C PRO A 224 16.13 4.27 23.20
N ASP A 225 14.89 4.29 22.71
CA ASP A 225 14.27 3.17 21.98
C ASP A 225 14.95 2.98 20.62
N VAL A 226 15.23 4.06 19.91
CA VAL A 226 15.95 4.03 18.62
C VAL A 226 17.36 3.49 18.80
N LEU A 227 18.12 3.97 19.80
CA LEU A 227 19.45 3.46 20.12
C LEU A 227 19.40 1.97 20.50
N ARG A 228 18.41 1.55 21.30
CA ARG A 228 18.21 0.15 21.66
C ARG A 228 17.92 -0.71 20.44
N SER A 229 17.00 -0.29 19.60
CA SER A 229 16.65 -1.00 18.37
C SER A 229 17.86 -1.12 17.44
N ALA A 230 18.60 -0.04 17.26
CA ALA A 230 19.74 0.05 16.36
C ALA A 230 20.97 -0.74 16.84
N THR A 231 21.22 -0.78 18.17
CA THR A 231 22.39 -1.45 18.76
C THR A 231 22.09 -2.83 19.37
N GLY A 232 20.81 -3.24 19.39
CA GLY A 232 20.34 -4.40 20.14
C GLY A 232 20.54 -4.25 21.65
N GLY A 233 20.69 -3.02 22.18
CA GLY A 233 20.98 -2.75 23.58
C GLY A 233 22.39 -3.13 24.01
N ASN A 234 23.34 -3.36 23.09
CA ASN A 234 24.72 -3.69 23.42
C ASN A 234 25.47 -2.43 23.94
N PRO A 235 25.94 -2.40 25.22
CA PRO A 235 26.57 -1.24 25.82
C PRO A 235 27.74 -0.67 25.02
N ARG A 236 28.56 -1.55 24.44
CA ARG A 236 29.73 -1.15 23.65
C ARG A 236 29.29 -0.42 22.38
N LEU A 237 28.29 -0.97 21.67
CA LEU A 237 27.76 -0.35 20.46
C LEU A 237 27.07 0.98 20.76
N VAL A 238 26.35 1.08 21.89
CA VAL A 238 25.73 2.33 22.35
C VAL A 238 26.82 3.38 22.60
N HIS A 239 27.88 3.01 23.32
CA HIS A 239 28.97 3.95 23.66
C HIS A 239 29.76 4.43 22.43
N GLU A 240 30.04 3.53 21.48
CA GLU A 240 30.72 3.85 20.22
C GLU A 240 29.88 4.76 19.34
N LEU A 241 28.57 4.48 19.23
CA LEU A 241 27.63 5.33 18.50
C LEU A 241 27.55 6.74 19.13
N LEU A 242 27.47 6.81 20.44
CA LEU A 242 27.49 8.09 21.16
C LEU A 242 28.81 8.84 20.95
N SER A 243 29.92 8.13 20.86
CA SER A 243 31.26 8.74 20.60
C SER A 243 31.35 9.29 19.16
N GLU A 244 30.76 8.61 18.18
CA GLU A 244 30.65 9.11 16.80
C GLU A 244 29.77 10.37 16.74
N LEU A 245 28.64 10.37 17.46
CA LEU A 245 27.73 11.52 17.53
C LEU A 245 28.44 12.79 18.08
N ARG A 246 29.32 12.64 19.09
CA ARG A 246 30.09 13.75 19.66
C ARG A 246 31.11 14.35 18.70
N ARG A 247 31.69 13.55 17.81
CA ARG A 247 32.66 14.02 16.79
C ARG A 247 31.99 14.85 15.69
N TRP A 248 30.68 14.83 15.61
CA TRP A 248 29.91 15.50 14.53
C TRP A 248 29.54 16.94 14.87
N ASP A 249 29.81 17.41 16.07
CA ASP A 249 29.43 18.73 16.58
C ASP A 249 30.24 19.92 15.98
N THR A 250 30.92 19.74 14.85
CA THR A 250 31.72 20.77 14.22
C THR A 250 31.13 21.38 12.95
N GLY A 251 29.89 21.11 12.57
CA GLY A 251 29.27 21.69 11.36
C GLY A 251 27.77 21.58 11.31
N ALA A 252 27.14 22.63 11.07
CA ALA A 252 25.81 23.12 10.70
C ALA A 252 24.55 22.22 10.62
N ASP A 253 24.62 20.89 10.52
CA ASP A 253 23.42 20.03 10.39
C ASP A 253 23.42 18.90 11.43
N THR A 254 22.41 18.90 12.31
CA THR A 254 22.13 17.78 13.21
C THR A 254 21.54 16.60 12.45
N PRO A 255 22.08 15.36 12.60
CA PRO A 255 21.55 14.19 11.89
C PRO A 255 20.15 13.84 12.35
N SER A 256 19.32 13.42 11.41
CA SER A 256 17.99 12.87 11.70
C SER A 256 18.09 11.54 12.46
N LEU A 257 17.04 11.18 13.21
CA LEU A 257 16.95 9.87 13.90
C LEU A 257 17.10 8.67 12.93
N GLU A 258 16.68 8.85 11.69
CA GLU A 258 16.77 7.86 10.64
C GLU A 258 18.23 7.64 10.20
N GLU A 259 19.01 8.72 10.03
CA GLU A 259 20.45 8.66 9.72
C GLU A 259 21.25 8.02 10.85
N LEU A 260 20.88 8.28 12.11
CA LEU A 260 21.50 7.67 13.29
C LEU A 260 21.23 6.16 13.33
N SER A 261 20.00 5.76 13.08
CA SER A 261 19.59 4.34 13.02
C SER A 261 20.34 3.59 11.93
N GLU A 262 20.48 4.21 10.76
CA GLU A 262 21.20 3.61 9.64
C GLU A 262 22.70 3.44 9.91
N ARG A 263 23.34 4.43 10.56
CA ARG A 263 24.77 4.33 10.95
C ARG A 263 25.01 3.25 11.99
N ALA A 264 24.14 3.17 12.98
CA ALA A 264 24.24 2.14 14.01
C ALA A 264 24.07 0.72 13.40
N ARG A 265 23.14 0.56 12.44
CA ARG A 265 23.01 -0.68 11.69
C ARG A 265 24.28 -1.03 10.91
N ARG A 266 24.87 -0.06 10.18
CA ARG A 266 26.13 -0.27 9.45
C ARG A 266 27.30 -0.60 10.37
N TYR A 267 27.36 0.03 11.57
CA TYR A 267 28.40 -0.30 12.55
C TYR A 267 28.24 -1.74 13.06
N ARG A 268 27.03 -2.14 13.45
CA ARG A 268 26.70 -3.51 13.87
C ARG A 268 27.06 -4.52 12.78
N ALA A 269 26.70 -4.23 11.53
CA ALA A 269 27.04 -5.06 10.39
C ALA A 269 28.56 -5.26 10.25
N ARG A 270 29.36 -4.20 10.36
CA ARG A 270 30.84 -4.29 10.33
C ARG A 270 31.39 -5.15 11.48
N MET A 271 30.86 -5.02 12.70
CA MET A 271 31.30 -5.83 13.84
C MET A 271 30.96 -7.30 13.66
N THR A 272 29.74 -7.61 13.19
CA THR A 272 29.31 -8.98 12.90
C THR A 272 30.13 -9.57 11.76
N HIS A 273 30.39 -8.80 10.69
CA HIS A 273 31.27 -9.20 9.60
C HIS A 273 32.71 -9.56 10.09
N ALA A 274 33.31 -8.73 10.96
CA ALA A 274 34.62 -9.02 11.55
C ALA A 274 34.62 -10.29 12.41
N ARG A 275 33.47 -10.68 13.01
CA ARG A 275 33.30 -11.95 13.71
C ARG A 275 33.22 -13.13 12.73
N ILE A 276 32.47 -12.98 11.62
CA ILE A 276 32.38 -13.98 10.56
C ILE A 276 33.77 -14.24 9.96
N SER A 277 34.55 -13.18 9.69
CA SER A 277 35.89 -13.31 9.10
C SER A 277 36.92 -14.03 9.99
N ARG A 278 36.59 -14.25 11.27
CA ARG A 278 37.42 -15.05 12.19
C ARG A 278 36.99 -16.50 12.27
N GLN A 279 35.89 -16.88 11.62
CA GLN A 279 35.43 -18.26 11.52
C GLN A 279 36.22 -19.04 10.42
N PRO A 280 36.07 -20.35 10.34
CA PRO A 280 36.61 -21.14 9.22
C PRO A 280 36.18 -20.55 7.85
N ALA A 281 37.03 -20.73 6.84
CA ALA A 281 36.80 -20.16 5.51
C ALA A 281 35.45 -20.55 4.90
N GLU A 282 35.00 -21.76 5.18
CA GLU A 282 33.70 -22.31 4.74
C GLU A 282 32.53 -21.47 5.25
N THR A 283 32.62 -20.94 6.47
CA THR A 283 31.58 -20.10 7.07
C THR A 283 31.46 -18.75 6.33
N LEU A 284 32.60 -18.14 5.97
CA LEU A 284 32.60 -16.89 5.20
C LEU A 284 32.08 -17.11 3.77
N VAL A 285 32.48 -18.22 3.15
CA VAL A 285 32.00 -18.57 1.80
C VAL A 285 30.49 -18.76 1.80
N LEU A 286 29.95 -19.52 2.77
CA LEU A 286 28.51 -19.74 2.90
C LEU A 286 27.77 -18.39 3.16
N ALA A 287 28.30 -17.54 4.04
CA ALA A 287 27.72 -16.24 4.35
C ALA A 287 27.63 -15.34 3.10
N ARG A 288 28.68 -15.30 2.28
CA ARG A 288 28.70 -14.55 0.99
C ARG A 288 27.70 -15.10 -0.01
N VAL A 289 27.65 -16.44 -0.14
CA VAL A 289 26.66 -17.08 -1.02
C VAL A 289 25.25 -16.79 -0.55
N ALA A 290 24.94 -16.99 0.73
CA ALA A 290 23.63 -16.68 1.30
C ALA A 290 23.25 -15.19 1.09
N ALA A 291 24.20 -14.27 1.24
CA ALA A 291 23.97 -12.83 1.00
C ALA A 291 23.59 -12.54 -0.45
N VAL A 292 24.24 -13.19 -1.41
CA VAL A 292 23.95 -13.07 -2.85
C VAL A 292 22.60 -13.69 -3.21
N LEU A 293 22.23 -14.83 -2.60
CA LEU A 293 20.95 -15.49 -2.85
C LEU A 293 19.78 -14.68 -2.25
N GLY A 294 20.00 -14.03 -1.13
CA GLY A 294 19.01 -13.19 -0.44
C GLY A 294 18.30 -13.90 0.70
N ASP A 295 17.40 -13.17 1.38
CA ASP A 295 16.62 -13.69 2.49
C ASP A 295 15.68 -14.82 2.02
N GLY A 296 15.53 -15.85 2.85
CA GLY A 296 14.80 -17.07 2.49
C GLY A 296 15.63 -18.07 1.67
N ALA A 297 16.95 -17.89 1.56
CA ALA A 297 17.81 -18.83 0.84
C ALA A 297 17.74 -20.24 1.47
N ASP A 298 17.51 -21.25 0.63
CA ASP A 298 17.54 -22.63 1.05
C ASP A 298 18.96 -23.05 1.44
N PRO A 299 19.20 -23.59 2.64
CA PRO A 299 20.54 -23.99 3.10
C PRO A 299 21.22 -25.01 2.19
N HIS A 300 20.46 -25.97 1.66
CA HIS A 300 20.99 -27.00 0.75
C HIS A 300 21.44 -26.38 -0.58
N VAL A 301 20.63 -25.49 -1.14
CA VAL A 301 20.97 -24.73 -2.35
C VAL A 301 22.21 -23.89 -2.10
N ALA A 302 22.25 -23.14 -1.00
CA ALA A 302 23.38 -22.28 -0.64
C ALA A 302 24.66 -23.08 -0.45
N ALA A 303 24.60 -24.25 0.25
CA ALA A 303 25.73 -25.15 0.45
C ALA A 303 26.24 -25.73 -0.86
N THR A 304 25.33 -26.19 -1.73
CA THR A 304 25.69 -26.73 -3.06
C THR A 304 26.33 -25.69 -3.94
N VAL A 305 25.80 -24.43 -3.91
CA VAL A 305 26.38 -23.31 -4.65
C VAL A 305 27.74 -22.90 -4.10
N ALA A 306 27.92 -22.95 -2.77
CA ALA A 306 29.18 -22.71 -2.08
C ALA A 306 30.23 -23.83 -2.30
N GLY A 307 29.81 -25.01 -2.78
CA GLY A 307 30.69 -26.17 -2.97
C GLY A 307 31.05 -26.85 -1.65
N LEU A 308 30.20 -26.76 -0.63
CA LEU A 308 30.40 -27.34 0.69
C LEU A 308 29.71 -28.72 0.78
N ASP A 309 30.35 -29.64 1.47
CA ASP A 309 29.68 -30.89 1.87
C ASP A 309 28.68 -30.64 2.99
N GLU A 310 27.81 -31.59 3.25
CA GLU A 310 26.71 -31.49 4.22
C GLU A 310 27.20 -31.15 5.65
N ARG A 311 28.33 -31.76 6.07
CA ARG A 311 28.92 -31.53 7.39
C ARG A 311 29.50 -30.14 7.54
N ALA A 312 30.25 -29.65 6.56
CA ALA A 312 30.82 -28.32 6.54
C ALA A 312 29.72 -27.26 6.47
N ALA A 313 28.68 -27.49 5.66
CA ALA A 313 27.52 -26.63 5.54
C ALA A 313 26.76 -26.51 6.87
N ALA A 314 26.46 -27.64 7.54
CA ALA A 314 25.78 -27.62 8.83
C ALA A 314 26.60 -26.87 9.91
N ALA A 315 27.90 -27.12 9.98
CA ALA A 315 28.79 -26.39 10.91
C ALA A 315 28.85 -24.90 10.62
N ALA A 316 28.86 -24.50 9.33
CA ALA A 316 28.87 -23.09 8.93
C ALA A 316 27.54 -22.39 9.26
N VAL A 317 26.39 -23.04 9.01
CA VAL A 317 25.06 -22.49 9.38
C VAL A 317 24.98 -22.28 10.89
N GLN A 318 25.32 -23.29 11.69
CA GLN A 318 25.34 -23.17 13.16
C GLN A 318 26.27 -22.06 13.65
N ALA A 319 27.46 -21.92 13.02
CA ALA A 319 28.36 -20.83 13.36
C ALA A 319 27.77 -19.45 13.09
N LEU A 320 27.08 -19.28 11.97
CA LEU A 320 26.42 -18.02 11.60
C LEU A 320 25.23 -17.70 12.52
N GLU A 321 24.46 -18.71 12.93
CA GLU A 321 23.39 -18.57 13.92
C GLU A 321 23.94 -18.17 15.29
N ARG A 322 24.97 -18.85 15.79
CA ARG A 322 25.62 -18.52 17.07
C ARG A 322 26.17 -17.10 17.09
N ILE A 323 26.71 -16.63 15.97
CA ILE A 323 27.18 -15.24 15.83
C ILE A 323 26.01 -14.25 15.80
N GLY A 324 24.79 -14.72 15.54
CA GLY A 324 23.63 -13.85 15.36
C GLY A 324 23.62 -13.15 14.00
N ALA A 325 24.27 -13.73 12.99
CA ALA A 325 24.30 -13.21 11.62
C ALA A 325 23.07 -13.65 10.81
N LEU A 326 22.68 -14.90 10.99
CA LEU A 326 21.52 -15.52 10.33
C LEU A 326 20.52 -16.05 11.36
N ARG A 327 19.26 -16.19 10.91
CA ARG A 327 18.21 -17.00 11.55
C ARG A 327 17.72 -18.00 10.53
N TYR A 328 17.40 -19.17 11.01
CA TYR A 328 16.74 -20.19 10.21
C TYR A 328 15.25 -20.17 10.53
N GLU A 329 14.45 -19.85 9.53
CA GLU A 329 12.99 -19.77 9.61
C GLU A 329 12.37 -20.80 8.65
N ALA A 330 11.06 -21.01 8.71
CA ALA A 330 10.36 -21.90 7.78
C ALA A 330 10.55 -21.51 6.30
N SER A 331 10.86 -20.27 6.03
CA SER A 331 11.14 -19.70 4.69
C SER A 331 12.59 -19.90 4.23
N GLY A 332 13.50 -20.38 5.09
CA GLY A 332 14.93 -20.52 4.82
C GLY A 332 15.82 -19.65 5.71
N MET A 333 17.06 -19.44 5.27
CA MET A 333 18.05 -18.60 5.97
C MET A 333 17.74 -17.12 5.74
N THR A 334 17.64 -16.35 6.83
CA THR A 334 17.38 -14.91 6.77
C THR A 334 18.44 -14.15 7.56
N PHE A 335 18.99 -13.09 7.00
CA PHE A 335 19.94 -12.22 7.71
C PHE A 335 19.25 -11.43 8.80
N VAL A 336 19.83 -11.42 10.00
CA VAL A 336 19.32 -10.61 11.12
C VAL A 336 19.44 -9.11 10.80
N ASP A 337 20.40 -8.72 9.95
CA ASP A 337 20.68 -7.33 9.59
C ASP A 337 20.88 -7.20 8.07
N ALA A 338 19.99 -6.42 7.43
CA ALA A 338 20.07 -6.12 6.00
C ALA A 338 21.38 -5.40 5.59
N ALA A 339 21.97 -4.60 6.50
CA ALA A 339 23.25 -3.95 6.26
C ALA A 339 24.42 -4.95 6.24
N LEU A 340 24.36 -6.00 7.07
CA LEU A 340 25.32 -7.09 7.04
C LEU A 340 25.24 -7.84 5.72
N ARG A 341 24.04 -8.18 5.27
CA ARG A 341 23.80 -8.82 3.97
C ARG A 341 24.38 -7.98 2.84
N ALA A 342 24.06 -6.68 2.81
CA ALA A 342 24.56 -5.78 1.79
C ALA A 342 26.09 -5.66 1.78
N THR A 343 26.72 -5.70 2.96
CA THR A 343 28.19 -5.68 3.09
C THR A 343 28.81 -6.94 2.49
N LEU A 344 28.30 -8.12 2.86
CA LEU A 344 28.79 -9.41 2.36
C LEU A 344 28.53 -9.57 0.84
N GLU A 345 27.35 -9.15 0.35
CA GLU A 345 27.04 -9.13 -1.07
C GLU A 345 27.98 -8.17 -1.82
N GLY A 346 28.30 -7.00 -1.22
CA GLY A 346 29.20 -6.01 -1.80
C GLY A 346 30.62 -6.50 -2.00
N GLU A 347 31.09 -7.46 -1.19
CA GLU A 347 32.42 -8.08 -1.34
C GLU A 347 32.54 -9.04 -2.54
N VAL A 348 31.41 -9.59 -3.01
CA VAL A 348 31.38 -10.47 -4.15
C VAL A 348 31.32 -9.65 -5.43
N ALA A 349 32.23 -9.85 -6.37
CA ALA A 349 32.23 -9.15 -7.63
C ALA A 349 30.92 -9.35 -8.41
N VAL A 350 30.46 -8.32 -9.16
CA VAL A 350 29.18 -8.36 -9.90
C VAL A 350 29.08 -9.55 -10.85
N ALA A 351 30.19 -9.89 -11.53
CA ALA A 351 30.26 -11.05 -12.41
C ALA A 351 30.09 -12.37 -11.64
N GLU A 352 30.74 -12.49 -10.49
CA GLU A 352 30.65 -13.66 -9.61
C GLU A 352 29.26 -13.82 -9.03
N ARG A 353 28.61 -12.72 -8.58
CA ARG A 353 27.21 -12.75 -8.15
C ARG A 353 26.28 -13.34 -9.20
N SER A 354 26.49 -12.97 -10.47
CA SER A 354 25.70 -13.53 -11.58
C SER A 354 25.93 -15.04 -11.75
N VAL A 355 27.16 -15.51 -11.61
CA VAL A 355 27.49 -16.94 -11.67
C VAL A 355 26.85 -17.70 -10.51
N LEU A 356 26.94 -17.20 -9.28
CA LEU A 356 26.33 -17.81 -8.10
C LEU A 356 24.80 -17.89 -8.22
N ARG A 357 24.15 -16.82 -8.69
CA ARG A 357 22.69 -16.80 -8.90
C ARG A 357 22.25 -17.77 -9.99
N LEU A 358 23.00 -17.86 -11.10
CA LEU A 358 22.70 -18.84 -12.15
C LEU A 358 22.84 -20.27 -11.64
N ARG A 359 23.90 -20.53 -10.88
CA ARG A 359 24.12 -21.85 -10.26
C ARG A 359 22.99 -22.19 -9.28
N ALA A 360 22.56 -21.22 -8.46
CA ALA A 360 21.43 -21.41 -7.56
C ALA A 360 20.12 -21.68 -8.32
N ALA A 361 19.82 -20.91 -9.37
CA ALA A 361 18.67 -21.15 -10.21
C ALA A 361 18.66 -22.57 -10.81
N ARG A 362 19.82 -23.05 -11.28
CA ARG A 362 19.94 -24.39 -11.83
C ARG A 362 19.76 -25.47 -10.75
N VAL A 363 20.43 -25.34 -9.60
CA VAL A 363 20.28 -26.29 -8.46
C VAL A 363 18.83 -26.35 -8.00
N SER A 364 18.16 -25.20 -7.87
CA SER A 364 16.74 -25.17 -7.48
C SER A 364 15.84 -25.79 -8.54
N HIS A 365 16.09 -25.53 -9.82
CA HIS A 365 15.36 -26.13 -10.94
C HIS A 365 15.50 -27.66 -10.96
N ASP A 366 16.74 -28.16 -10.87
CA ASP A 366 17.06 -29.58 -10.91
C ASP A 366 16.50 -30.32 -9.67
N ALA A 367 16.38 -29.64 -8.54
CA ALA A 367 15.74 -30.13 -7.32
C ALA A 367 14.20 -30.09 -7.38
N GLY A 368 13.59 -29.56 -8.44
CA GLY A 368 12.13 -29.45 -8.57
C GLY A 368 11.51 -28.37 -7.68
N ALA A 369 12.27 -27.35 -7.30
CA ALA A 369 11.74 -26.19 -6.57
C ALA A 369 10.70 -25.45 -7.41
N GLY A 370 9.82 -24.69 -6.74
CA GLY A 370 8.80 -23.91 -7.41
C GLY A 370 9.39 -22.89 -8.41
N ASP A 371 8.78 -22.77 -9.58
CA ASP A 371 9.30 -21.92 -10.67
C ASP A 371 9.45 -20.43 -10.28
N GLU A 372 8.66 -19.92 -9.34
CA GLU A 372 8.83 -18.56 -8.82
C GLU A 372 10.13 -18.40 -8.01
N GLN A 373 10.54 -19.41 -7.24
CA GLN A 373 11.81 -19.40 -6.53
C GLN A 373 12.99 -19.38 -7.52
N VAL A 374 12.93 -20.22 -8.54
CA VAL A 374 13.91 -20.26 -9.65
C VAL A 374 13.97 -18.90 -10.36
N ALA A 375 12.81 -18.34 -10.71
CA ALA A 375 12.69 -17.03 -11.36
C ALA A 375 13.27 -15.90 -10.51
N GLY A 376 13.14 -15.96 -9.18
CA GLY A 376 13.73 -14.99 -8.26
C GLY A 376 15.25 -14.86 -8.38
N HIS A 377 15.96 -15.95 -8.69
CA HIS A 377 17.40 -15.93 -9.00
C HIS A 377 17.67 -15.38 -10.40
N LEU A 378 16.85 -15.75 -11.38
CA LEU A 378 17.00 -15.34 -12.78
C LEU A 378 16.76 -13.84 -12.99
N LEU A 379 15.83 -13.24 -12.28
CA LEU A 379 15.52 -11.80 -12.35
C LEU A 379 16.72 -10.91 -12.01
N ARG A 380 17.58 -11.37 -11.13
CA ARG A 380 18.74 -10.62 -10.63
C ARG A 380 19.99 -10.80 -11.49
N LEU A 381 19.90 -11.54 -12.60
CA LEU A 381 21.03 -11.72 -13.53
C LEU A 381 21.24 -10.48 -14.39
N ALA A 382 22.50 -10.06 -14.51
CA ALA A 382 22.88 -8.88 -15.30
C ALA A 382 22.81 -9.11 -16.82
N ARG A 383 22.90 -10.35 -17.26
CA ARG A 383 22.94 -10.73 -18.69
C ARG A 383 21.99 -11.89 -18.97
N PRO A 384 21.47 -11.98 -20.22
CA PRO A 384 20.72 -13.14 -20.67
C PRO A 384 21.53 -14.44 -20.57
N VAL A 385 20.81 -15.55 -20.34
CA VAL A 385 21.39 -16.88 -20.21
C VAL A 385 20.81 -17.80 -21.28
N PRO A 386 21.63 -18.32 -22.21
CA PRO A 386 21.12 -19.15 -23.30
C PRO A 386 20.88 -20.60 -22.89
N GLU A 387 20.12 -20.81 -21.83
CA GLU A 387 19.78 -22.12 -21.30
C GLU A 387 18.33 -22.48 -21.67
N PRO A 388 18.08 -23.69 -22.23
CA PRO A 388 16.74 -24.06 -22.76
C PRO A 388 15.62 -24.07 -21.71
N TRP A 389 15.95 -24.35 -20.44
CA TRP A 389 14.98 -24.43 -19.33
C TRP A 389 14.56 -23.06 -18.77
N VAL A 390 15.35 -22.00 -18.99
CA VAL A 390 15.14 -20.66 -18.37
C VAL A 390 13.82 -20.04 -18.79
N VAL A 391 13.53 -20.03 -20.09
CA VAL A 391 12.30 -19.41 -20.60
C VAL A 391 11.04 -20.19 -20.19
N PRO A 392 11.00 -21.54 -20.28
CA PRO A 392 9.90 -22.34 -19.71
C PRO A 392 9.67 -22.08 -18.22
N ALA A 393 10.72 -22.03 -17.38
CA ALA A 393 10.61 -21.75 -15.96
C ALA A 393 10.02 -20.36 -15.68
N LEU A 394 10.51 -19.31 -16.37
CA LEU A 394 9.98 -17.94 -16.25
C LEU A 394 8.50 -17.84 -16.69
N ARG A 395 8.10 -18.56 -17.74
CA ARG A 395 6.69 -18.60 -18.18
C ARG A 395 5.80 -19.34 -17.18
N SER A 396 6.31 -20.40 -16.58
CA SER A 396 5.61 -21.11 -15.54
C SER A 396 5.46 -20.26 -14.28
N ALA A 397 6.53 -19.61 -13.83
CA ALA A 397 6.49 -18.65 -12.74
C ALA A 397 5.47 -17.50 -12.99
N ALA A 398 5.40 -16.99 -14.22
CA ALA A 398 4.40 -15.97 -14.59
C ALA A 398 2.95 -16.50 -14.45
N ARG A 399 2.69 -17.75 -14.84
CA ARG A 399 1.37 -18.38 -14.66
C ARG A 399 1.03 -18.60 -13.19
N ASP A 400 2.02 -18.99 -12.37
CA ASP A 400 1.84 -19.17 -10.93
C ASP A 400 1.54 -17.84 -10.24
N ALA A 401 2.27 -16.79 -10.58
CA ALA A 401 2.03 -15.43 -10.11
C ALA A 401 0.62 -14.92 -10.46
N LEU A 402 0.14 -15.18 -11.69
CA LEU A 402 -1.24 -14.85 -12.08
C LEU A 402 -2.28 -15.64 -11.25
N ARG A 403 -2.04 -16.93 -11.02
CA ARG A 403 -2.96 -17.77 -10.20
C ARG A 403 -3.08 -17.27 -8.75
N ARG A 404 -2.02 -16.74 -8.17
CA ARG A 404 -2.04 -16.14 -6.82
C ARG A 404 -2.47 -14.68 -6.78
N GLY A 405 -2.80 -14.06 -7.94
CA GLY A 405 -3.26 -12.69 -8.03
C GLY A 405 -2.13 -11.63 -7.98
N ALA A 406 -0.92 -11.96 -8.45
CA ALA A 406 0.23 -11.06 -8.53
C ALA A 406 0.66 -10.77 -9.98
N PRO A 407 -0.12 -10.01 -10.76
CA PRO A 407 0.15 -9.77 -12.17
C PRO A 407 1.42 -8.92 -12.42
N GLU A 408 1.89 -8.15 -11.44
CA GLU A 408 3.15 -7.38 -11.55
C GLU A 408 4.37 -8.29 -11.57
N ASP A 409 4.37 -9.30 -10.71
CA ASP A 409 5.41 -10.33 -10.70
C ASP A 409 5.40 -11.09 -12.02
N ALA A 410 4.22 -11.49 -12.50
CA ALA A 410 4.06 -12.17 -13.77
C ALA A 410 4.61 -11.34 -14.95
N ALA A 411 4.30 -10.04 -15.01
CA ALA A 411 4.86 -9.14 -16.01
C ALA A 411 6.39 -9.06 -15.93
N THR A 412 6.92 -9.07 -14.71
CA THR A 412 8.37 -9.01 -14.47
C THR A 412 9.06 -10.28 -14.96
N TYR A 413 8.45 -11.45 -14.69
CA TYR A 413 8.96 -12.74 -15.20
C TYR A 413 8.93 -12.80 -16.74
N LEU A 414 7.84 -12.39 -17.39
CA LEU A 414 7.74 -12.36 -18.85
C LEU A 414 8.70 -11.36 -19.49
N ARG A 415 8.92 -10.18 -18.91
CA ARG A 415 9.95 -9.24 -19.37
C ARG A 415 11.36 -9.84 -19.26
N CYS A 416 11.62 -10.58 -18.19
CA CYS A 416 12.87 -11.32 -18.03
C CYS A 416 13.02 -12.40 -19.11
N ALA A 417 11.96 -13.13 -19.43
CA ALA A 417 11.94 -14.13 -20.51
C ALA A 417 12.18 -13.49 -21.89
N LEU A 418 11.61 -12.33 -22.17
CA LEU A 418 11.84 -11.58 -23.43
C LEU A 418 13.27 -11.08 -23.59
N ARG A 419 14.00 -10.87 -22.51
CA ARG A 419 15.44 -10.53 -22.58
C ARG A 419 16.32 -11.72 -22.97
N GLN A 420 15.82 -12.94 -22.86
CA GLN A 420 16.58 -14.13 -23.23
C GLN A 420 16.68 -14.26 -24.77
N PRO A 421 17.70 -14.94 -25.30
CA PRO A 421 17.82 -15.21 -26.74
C PRO A 421 16.81 -16.29 -27.15
N VAL A 422 15.59 -15.84 -27.51
CA VAL A 422 14.47 -16.72 -27.86
C VAL A 422 14.20 -16.74 -29.36
N SER A 423 13.75 -17.89 -29.87
CA SER A 423 13.32 -18.05 -31.27
C SER A 423 12.04 -17.25 -31.59
N GLY A 424 11.76 -17.02 -32.86
CA GLY A 424 10.66 -16.20 -33.35
C GLY A 424 9.30 -16.58 -32.71
N THR A 425 8.91 -17.86 -32.72
CA THR A 425 7.64 -18.34 -32.17
C THR A 425 7.51 -18.15 -30.66
N ILE A 426 8.60 -18.37 -29.89
CA ILE A 426 8.59 -18.17 -28.44
C ILE A 426 8.52 -16.68 -28.13
N ARG A 427 9.24 -15.84 -28.86
CA ARG A 427 9.19 -14.38 -28.71
C ARG A 427 7.78 -13.85 -28.96
N GLU A 428 7.15 -14.31 -30.04
CA GLU A 428 5.75 -13.98 -30.37
C GLU A 428 4.80 -14.29 -29.21
N GLN A 429 4.92 -15.51 -28.66
CA GLN A 429 4.06 -15.92 -27.53
C GLN A 429 4.30 -15.04 -26.29
N LEU A 430 5.56 -14.75 -25.95
CA LEU A 430 5.89 -13.90 -24.81
C LEU A 430 5.37 -12.46 -24.97
N LEU A 431 5.49 -11.90 -26.18
CA LEU A 431 4.96 -10.57 -26.50
C LEU A 431 3.43 -10.54 -26.39
N THR A 432 2.77 -11.59 -26.88
CA THR A 432 1.31 -11.71 -26.80
C THR A 432 0.85 -11.87 -25.37
N ASP A 433 1.47 -12.76 -24.59
CA ASP A 433 1.13 -12.99 -23.18
C ASP A 433 1.32 -11.70 -22.36
N LEU A 434 2.44 -10.99 -22.56
CA LEU A 434 2.73 -9.74 -21.87
C LEU A 434 1.77 -8.61 -22.30
N GLY A 435 1.48 -8.51 -23.60
CA GLY A 435 0.52 -7.53 -24.10
C GLY A 435 -0.88 -7.73 -23.53
N ARG A 436 -1.37 -8.97 -23.51
CA ARG A 436 -2.68 -9.32 -22.92
C ARG A 436 -2.73 -9.01 -21.42
N MET A 437 -1.68 -9.34 -20.70
CA MET A 437 -1.62 -9.07 -19.25
C MET A 437 -1.64 -7.58 -18.92
N LEU A 438 -1.01 -6.75 -19.76
CA LEU A 438 -0.94 -5.30 -19.57
C LEU A 438 -2.17 -4.57 -20.11
N LEU A 439 -3.05 -5.23 -20.84
CA LEU A 439 -4.16 -4.65 -21.59
C LEU A 439 -5.00 -3.66 -20.75
N TYR A 440 -5.40 -4.05 -19.54
CA TYR A 440 -6.24 -3.25 -18.65
C TYR A 440 -5.46 -2.54 -17.54
N ARG A 441 -4.13 -2.52 -17.62
CA ARG A 441 -3.25 -1.84 -16.67
C ARG A 441 -2.50 -0.68 -17.32
N ASP A 442 -1.91 -0.97 -18.47
CA ASP A 442 -1.18 0.00 -19.30
C ASP A 442 -1.42 -0.33 -20.78
N PRO A 443 -2.58 0.10 -21.32
CA PRO A 443 -2.94 -0.21 -22.70
C PRO A 443 -1.96 0.39 -23.73
N ALA A 444 -1.27 1.48 -23.40
CA ALA A 444 -0.25 2.06 -24.30
C ALA A 444 0.97 1.15 -24.42
N VAL A 445 1.41 0.56 -23.31
CA VAL A 445 2.50 -0.44 -23.32
C VAL A 445 2.02 -1.74 -23.95
N ALA A 446 0.79 -2.17 -23.71
CA ALA A 446 0.18 -3.33 -24.35
C ALA A 446 0.16 -3.18 -25.88
N CYS A 447 -0.25 -2.00 -26.41
CA CYS A 447 -0.19 -1.69 -27.84
C CYS A 447 1.20 -1.95 -28.41
N ARG A 448 2.28 -1.51 -27.74
CA ARG A 448 3.65 -1.70 -28.24
C ARG A 448 4.02 -3.18 -28.38
N TYR A 449 3.75 -3.99 -27.33
CA TYR A 449 4.05 -5.42 -27.34
C TYR A 449 3.21 -6.17 -28.37
N LEU A 450 1.91 -5.88 -28.46
CA LEU A 450 1.00 -6.54 -29.40
C LEU A 450 1.27 -6.11 -30.85
N SER A 451 1.68 -4.85 -31.10
CA SER A 451 2.11 -4.39 -32.43
C SER A 451 3.40 -5.05 -32.89
N GLU A 452 4.33 -5.35 -31.97
CA GLU A 452 5.51 -6.15 -32.29
C GLU A 452 5.14 -7.62 -32.56
N ALA A 453 4.23 -8.18 -31.75
CA ALA A 453 3.77 -9.56 -31.92
C ALA A 453 3.07 -9.79 -33.26
N ILE A 454 2.15 -8.92 -33.64
CA ILE A 454 1.30 -9.12 -34.85
C ILE A 454 2.12 -9.19 -36.15
N VAL A 455 3.27 -8.49 -36.20
CA VAL A 455 4.16 -8.50 -37.36
C VAL A 455 4.88 -9.84 -37.50
N THR A 456 5.13 -10.53 -36.39
CA THR A 456 5.90 -11.79 -36.36
C THR A 456 5.03 -13.04 -36.45
N VAL A 457 3.72 -12.92 -36.27
CA VAL A 457 2.78 -14.04 -36.32
C VAL A 457 2.44 -14.40 -37.77
N GLU A 458 2.78 -15.62 -38.21
CA GLU A 458 2.51 -16.10 -39.57
C GLU A 458 1.17 -16.85 -39.66
N GLU A 459 0.76 -17.55 -38.60
CA GLU A 459 -0.47 -18.34 -38.58
C GLU A 459 -1.72 -17.41 -38.50
N PRO A 460 -2.66 -17.49 -39.47
CA PRO A 460 -3.80 -16.57 -39.53
C PRO A 460 -4.70 -16.57 -38.29
N GLY A 461 -4.96 -17.73 -37.70
CA GLY A 461 -5.79 -17.83 -36.47
C GLY A 461 -5.17 -17.11 -35.29
N ARG A 462 -3.88 -17.33 -35.04
CA ARG A 462 -3.13 -16.66 -33.96
C ARG A 462 -2.99 -15.15 -34.22
N ARG A 463 -2.73 -14.77 -35.48
CA ARG A 463 -2.69 -13.36 -35.85
C ARG A 463 -4.03 -12.66 -35.58
N GLY A 464 -5.12 -13.33 -35.85
CA GLY A 464 -6.46 -12.85 -35.49
C GLY A 464 -6.65 -12.61 -33.99
N GLN A 465 -6.18 -13.54 -33.17
CA GLN A 465 -6.27 -13.39 -31.69
C GLN A 465 -5.38 -12.24 -31.18
N VAL A 466 -4.20 -12.05 -31.74
CA VAL A 466 -3.33 -10.91 -31.43
C VAL A 466 -3.98 -9.60 -31.86
N ALA A 467 -4.57 -9.57 -33.07
CA ALA A 467 -5.29 -8.42 -33.60
C ALA A 467 -6.48 -8.02 -32.72
N ALA A 468 -7.25 -9.00 -32.21
CA ALA A 468 -8.33 -8.77 -31.29
C ALA A 468 -7.84 -8.08 -30.00
N SER A 469 -6.76 -8.58 -29.41
CA SER A 469 -6.16 -7.98 -28.23
C SER A 469 -5.57 -6.57 -28.49
N LEU A 470 -4.94 -6.36 -29.66
CA LEU A 470 -4.41 -5.07 -30.06
C LEU A 470 -5.49 -4.04 -30.30
N SER A 471 -6.60 -4.45 -30.92
CA SER A 471 -7.77 -3.60 -31.11
C SER A 471 -8.36 -3.14 -29.78
N THR A 472 -8.49 -4.03 -28.81
CA THR A 472 -8.90 -3.66 -27.44
C THR A 472 -7.92 -2.67 -26.80
N ALA A 473 -6.61 -2.86 -26.97
CA ALA A 473 -5.61 -1.91 -26.45
C ALA A 473 -5.76 -0.52 -27.08
N HIS A 474 -6.01 -0.46 -28.37
CA HIS A 474 -6.30 0.80 -29.08
C HIS A 474 -7.61 1.46 -28.60
N LEU A 475 -8.68 0.67 -28.40
CA LEU A 475 -9.93 1.17 -27.82
C LEU A 475 -9.69 1.82 -26.46
N LEU A 476 -9.01 1.11 -25.58
CA LEU A 476 -8.72 1.62 -24.21
C LEU A 476 -7.87 2.90 -24.23
N CYS A 477 -7.01 3.07 -25.24
CA CYS A 477 -6.26 4.31 -25.48
C CYS A 477 -7.10 5.40 -26.16
N GLY A 478 -8.37 5.18 -26.48
CA GLY A 478 -9.22 6.12 -27.21
C GLY A 478 -8.92 6.21 -28.72
N ARG A 479 -8.17 5.25 -29.29
CA ARG A 479 -7.75 5.23 -30.70
C ARG A 479 -8.67 4.32 -31.52
N LEU A 480 -9.93 4.68 -31.61
CA LEU A 480 -10.97 3.84 -32.21
C LEU A 480 -10.72 3.51 -33.70
N GLY A 481 -10.22 4.48 -34.48
CA GLY A 481 -9.85 4.25 -35.86
C GLY A 481 -8.82 3.14 -36.02
N ALA A 482 -7.73 3.22 -35.29
CA ALA A 482 -6.69 2.19 -35.29
C ALA A 482 -7.22 0.83 -34.79
N ALA A 483 -8.16 0.81 -33.83
CA ALA A 483 -8.79 -0.41 -33.37
C ALA A 483 -9.58 -1.12 -34.48
N VAL A 484 -10.33 -0.36 -35.29
CA VAL A 484 -11.10 -0.88 -36.43
C VAL A 484 -10.16 -1.37 -37.54
N ASP A 485 -9.13 -0.58 -37.91
CA ASP A 485 -8.19 -0.92 -38.99
C ASP A 485 -7.51 -2.28 -38.73
N VAL A 486 -7.01 -2.50 -37.53
CA VAL A 486 -6.36 -3.76 -37.14
C VAL A 486 -7.30 -4.96 -37.31
N LEU A 487 -8.56 -4.82 -36.93
CA LEU A 487 -9.55 -5.90 -37.06
C LEU A 487 -9.97 -6.13 -38.52
N VAL A 488 -10.11 -5.08 -39.32
CA VAL A 488 -10.45 -5.20 -40.76
C VAL A 488 -9.34 -5.95 -41.48
N GLU A 489 -8.07 -5.59 -41.26
CA GLU A 489 -6.92 -6.25 -41.88
C GLU A 489 -6.86 -7.74 -41.48
N ALA A 490 -6.89 -8.02 -40.17
CA ALA A 490 -6.83 -9.38 -39.65
C ALA A 490 -8.05 -10.21 -40.10
N GLY A 491 -9.25 -9.63 -40.10
CA GLY A 491 -10.46 -10.28 -40.51
C GLY A 491 -10.46 -10.69 -41.99
N ALA A 492 -9.85 -9.88 -42.89
CA ALA A 492 -9.66 -10.23 -44.28
C ALA A 492 -8.78 -11.47 -44.47
N MET A 493 -7.68 -11.55 -43.68
CA MET A 493 -6.74 -12.68 -43.75
C MET A 493 -7.35 -13.97 -43.19
N VAL A 494 -8.00 -13.89 -42.03
CA VAL A 494 -8.64 -15.07 -41.37
C VAL A 494 -9.78 -15.61 -42.23
N ARG A 495 -10.57 -14.75 -42.88
CA ARG A 495 -11.62 -15.19 -43.84
C ARG A 495 -11.02 -15.95 -45.02
N SER A 496 -9.96 -15.44 -45.61
CA SER A 496 -9.29 -16.12 -46.71
C SER A 496 -8.76 -17.50 -46.32
N ALA A 497 -8.24 -17.64 -45.12
CA ALA A 497 -7.76 -18.91 -44.57
C ALA A 497 -8.91 -19.87 -44.20
N SER A 498 -10.03 -19.38 -43.65
CA SER A 498 -11.21 -20.18 -43.31
C SER A 498 -11.89 -20.75 -44.52
N ALA A 499 -11.92 -20.02 -45.65
CA ALA A 499 -12.42 -20.52 -46.92
C ALA A 499 -11.57 -21.68 -47.48
N ALA A 500 -10.34 -21.85 -47.01
CA ALA A 500 -9.45 -22.96 -47.37
C ALA A 500 -9.58 -24.20 -46.45
N GLY A 501 -10.47 -24.22 -45.46
CA GLY A 501 -10.95 -25.44 -44.77
C GLY A 501 -10.30 -25.84 -43.45
N THR A 502 -9.88 -24.91 -42.59
CA THR A 502 -9.39 -25.23 -41.24
C THR A 502 -10.37 -24.83 -40.15
N ASP A 503 -10.85 -25.77 -39.33
CA ASP A 503 -11.85 -25.56 -38.25
C ASP A 503 -11.44 -24.53 -37.18
N SER A 504 -10.14 -24.44 -36.85
CA SER A 504 -9.62 -23.49 -35.86
C SER A 504 -9.75 -22.02 -36.27
N THR A 505 -9.70 -21.74 -37.59
CA THR A 505 -9.83 -20.38 -38.14
C THR A 505 -11.28 -19.89 -38.13
N SER A 506 -12.27 -20.78 -38.19
CA SER A 506 -13.68 -20.41 -38.17
C SER A 506 -14.12 -19.81 -36.82
N ALA A 507 -13.69 -20.39 -35.69
CA ALA A 507 -13.99 -19.86 -34.37
C ALA A 507 -13.31 -18.48 -34.15
N THR A 508 -12.05 -18.33 -34.54
CA THR A 508 -11.31 -17.05 -34.45
C THR A 508 -11.93 -15.98 -35.34
N TRP A 509 -12.39 -16.34 -36.53
CA TRP A 509 -13.11 -15.41 -37.42
C TRP A 509 -14.39 -14.86 -36.77
N LEU A 510 -15.14 -15.69 -36.11
CA LEU A 510 -16.39 -15.29 -35.47
C LEU A 510 -16.13 -14.34 -34.26
N GLU A 511 -15.06 -14.57 -33.52
CA GLU A 511 -14.62 -13.67 -32.46
C GLU A 511 -14.19 -12.30 -33.02
N ILE A 512 -13.37 -12.29 -34.07
CA ILE A 512 -12.95 -11.07 -34.75
C ILE A 512 -14.14 -10.30 -35.30
N ASP A 513 -15.09 -10.99 -35.98
CA ASP A 513 -16.29 -10.37 -36.54
C ASP A 513 -17.14 -9.73 -35.45
N ALA A 514 -17.37 -10.45 -34.33
CA ALA A 514 -18.12 -9.92 -33.20
C ALA A 514 -17.42 -8.67 -32.59
N GLN A 515 -16.12 -8.73 -32.38
CA GLN A 515 -15.33 -7.62 -31.84
C GLN A 515 -15.31 -6.43 -32.82
N LEU A 516 -15.18 -6.70 -34.12
CA LEU A 516 -15.27 -5.68 -35.16
C LEU A 516 -16.65 -4.98 -35.16
N GLN A 517 -17.73 -5.71 -34.97
CA GLN A 517 -19.06 -5.12 -34.85
C GLN A 517 -19.20 -4.21 -33.64
N VAL A 518 -18.61 -4.58 -32.48
CA VAL A 518 -18.55 -3.72 -31.27
C VAL A 518 -17.77 -2.47 -31.58
N GLN A 519 -16.56 -2.60 -32.10
CA GLN A 519 -15.66 -1.48 -32.36
C GLN A 519 -16.23 -0.52 -33.43
N CYS A 520 -16.80 -1.04 -34.50
CA CYS A 520 -17.47 -0.23 -35.52
C CYS A 520 -18.70 0.48 -34.95
N THR A 521 -19.46 -0.15 -34.05
CA THR A 521 -20.61 0.47 -33.39
C THR A 521 -20.14 1.64 -32.49
N LEU A 522 -19.09 1.42 -31.71
CA LEU A 522 -18.48 2.46 -30.87
C LEU A 522 -17.83 3.56 -31.71
N ALA A 523 -17.10 3.22 -32.76
CA ALA A 523 -16.45 4.18 -33.66
C ALA A 523 -17.48 5.08 -34.34
N ARG A 524 -18.61 4.54 -34.80
CA ARG A 524 -19.72 5.33 -35.31
C ARG A 524 -20.30 6.25 -34.26
N ALA A 525 -20.53 5.73 -33.07
CA ALA A 525 -21.09 6.51 -31.94
C ALA A 525 -20.15 7.62 -31.45
N THR A 526 -18.85 7.55 -31.74
CA THR A 526 -17.81 8.48 -31.31
C THR A 526 -17.19 9.31 -32.43
N GLY A 527 -17.58 9.06 -33.70
CA GLY A 527 -17.17 9.88 -34.85
C GLY A 527 -15.83 9.58 -35.47
N ALA A 528 -15.25 8.44 -35.16
CA ALA A 528 -14.05 8.02 -35.88
C ALA A 528 -14.31 7.96 -37.41
N PRO A 529 -13.40 8.47 -38.26
CA PRO A 529 -13.64 8.68 -39.70
C PRO A 529 -13.67 7.38 -40.52
N HIS A 530 -14.01 6.26 -39.91
CA HIS A 530 -13.96 4.96 -40.59
C HIS A 530 -15.37 4.43 -40.90
N SER A 531 -15.69 4.40 -42.19
CA SER A 531 -16.83 3.61 -42.67
C SER A 531 -16.47 2.13 -42.65
N PRO A 532 -17.28 1.25 -42.04
CA PRO A 532 -17.05 -0.18 -42.12
C PRO A 532 -17.03 -0.61 -43.61
N PRO A 533 -16.20 -1.59 -43.99
CA PRO A 533 -16.20 -2.09 -45.35
C PRO A 533 -17.60 -2.58 -45.68
N ALA A 534 -18.04 -2.30 -46.93
CA ALA A 534 -19.38 -2.72 -47.42
C ALA A 534 -19.64 -4.23 -47.36
N SER A 535 -18.60 -5.03 -47.17
CA SER A 535 -18.68 -6.47 -46.94
C SER A 535 -19.13 -6.89 -45.53
N LEU A 536 -19.19 -5.97 -44.57
CA LEU A 536 -19.83 -6.19 -43.27
C LEU A 536 -21.32 -5.88 -43.44
N ASN A 537 -22.12 -6.89 -43.77
CA ASN A 537 -23.58 -6.81 -43.72
C ASN A 537 -24.01 -6.62 -42.26
N LEU A 538 -24.00 -5.34 -41.83
CA LEU A 538 -24.60 -4.86 -40.59
C LEU A 538 -26.13 -4.79 -40.76
N GLU A 539 -26.69 -5.61 -41.68
CA GLU A 539 -28.13 -5.63 -41.93
C GLU A 539 -28.88 -6.06 -40.68
N ALA A 540 -29.61 -5.11 -40.12
CA ALA A 540 -30.48 -5.27 -38.97
C ALA A 540 -31.59 -6.35 -39.17
N ASP A 541 -31.77 -6.84 -40.41
CA ASP A 541 -32.93 -7.65 -40.80
C ASP A 541 -32.81 -9.17 -40.55
N ALA A 542 -31.65 -9.67 -40.15
CA ALA A 542 -31.49 -11.10 -39.85
C ALA A 542 -31.90 -11.48 -38.40
N PHE A 543 -32.35 -10.54 -37.59
CA PHE A 543 -32.71 -10.78 -36.20
C PHE A 543 -34.20 -10.52 -35.97
N SER A 544 -35.01 -11.47 -36.42
CA SER A 544 -36.40 -11.54 -35.98
C SER A 544 -36.46 -11.85 -34.47
N ASP A 545 -37.55 -11.43 -33.82
CA ASP A 545 -37.88 -11.65 -32.40
C ASP A 545 -37.95 -13.13 -31.95
N ALA A 546 -37.26 -14.05 -32.63
CA ALA A 546 -37.19 -15.45 -32.24
C ALA A 546 -36.47 -15.60 -30.90
N ALA A 547 -37.16 -16.20 -29.95
CA ALA A 547 -36.67 -16.48 -28.61
C ALA A 547 -35.29 -17.18 -28.66
N VAL A 548 -34.26 -16.53 -28.18
CA VAL A 548 -32.90 -17.11 -28.08
C VAL A 548 -32.93 -18.26 -27.06
N PRO A 549 -32.38 -19.44 -27.38
CA PRO A 549 -32.39 -20.61 -26.50
C PRO A 549 -31.73 -20.31 -25.14
N ARG A 550 -32.23 -20.93 -24.06
CA ARG A 550 -31.64 -20.79 -22.71
C ARG A 550 -30.19 -21.28 -22.57
N SER A 551 -29.72 -22.08 -23.55
CA SER A 551 -28.34 -22.53 -23.67
C SER A 551 -27.66 -21.83 -24.86
N ALA A 552 -27.36 -20.55 -24.69
CA ALA A 552 -26.71 -19.77 -25.75
C ALA A 552 -25.25 -20.23 -25.97
N THR A 553 -24.85 -20.44 -27.21
CA THR A 553 -23.46 -20.65 -27.62
C THR A 553 -22.64 -19.39 -27.40
N GLY A 554 -21.29 -19.50 -27.39
CA GLY A 554 -20.42 -18.33 -27.22
C GLY A 554 -20.76 -17.17 -28.14
N GLN A 555 -21.06 -17.47 -29.38
CA GLN A 555 -21.40 -16.52 -30.42
C GLN A 555 -22.73 -15.81 -30.16
N GLU A 556 -23.76 -16.55 -29.70
CA GLU A 556 -25.08 -15.95 -29.38
C GLU A 556 -25.00 -14.96 -28.24
N VAL A 557 -24.13 -15.19 -27.25
CA VAL A 557 -23.90 -14.25 -26.12
C VAL A 557 -23.25 -12.93 -26.59
N TRP A 558 -22.26 -12.99 -27.48
CA TRP A 558 -21.69 -11.80 -28.10
C TRP A 558 -22.74 -11.01 -28.89
N ARG A 559 -23.54 -11.71 -29.71
CA ARG A 559 -24.63 -11.11 -30.52
C ARG A 559 -25.65 -10.39 -29.66
N LEU A 560 -26.07 -10.99 -28.53
CA LEU A 560 -26.99 -10.36 -27.58
C LEU A 560 -26.43 -9.07 -26.99
N GLY A 561 -25.17 -9.09 -26.60
CA GLY A 561 -24.48 -7.90 -26.09
C GLY A 561 -24.37 -6.77 -27.12
N ILE A 562 -24.03 -7.11 -28.38
CA ILE A 562 -23.95 -6.16 -29.49
C ILE A 562 -25.31 -5.55 -29.81
N LEU A 563 -26.37 -6.38 -29.87
CA LEU A 563 -27.73 -5.91 -30.12
C LEU A 563 -28.23 -5.02 -28.99
N ALA A 564 -27.92 -5.35 -27.73
CA ALA A 564 -28.25 -4.50 -26.58
C ALA A 564 -27.57 -3.12 -26.69
N LEU A 565 -26.28 -3.09 -27.04
CA LEU A 565 -25.51 -1.85 -27.23
C LEU A 565 -26.10 -1.02 -28.38
N ARG A 566 -26.35 -1.61 -29.54
CA ARG A 566 -26.93 -0.90 -30.71
C ARG A 566 -28.31 -0.35 -30.43
N SER A 567 -29.22 -1.17 -29.87
CA SER A 567 -30.57 -0.76 -29.47
C SER A 567 -30.52 0.38 -28.45
N GLY A 568 -29.58 0.31 -27.50
CA GLY A 568 -29.33 1.35 -26.52
C GLY A 568 -28.88 2.67 -27.18
N LEU A 569 -27.87 2.66 -28.03
CA LEU A 569 -27.34 3.87 -28.71
C LEU A 569 -28.40 4.51 -29.63
N ALA A 570 -29.17 3.69 -30.38
CA ALA A 570 -30.20 4.15 -31.27
C ALA A 570 -31.51 4.61 -30.58
N GLY A 571 -31.61 4.39 -29.25
CA GLY A 571 -32.82 4.72 -28.49
C GLY A 571 -34.07 4.03 -29.00
N GLU A 572 -33.99 2.71 -29.33
CA GLU A 572 -35.12 1.99 -29.93
C GLU A 572 -36.21 1.73 -28.90
N SER A 573 -35.92 0.95 -27.84
CA SER A 573 -36.88 0.62 -26.79
C SER A 573 -36.14 0.15 -25.53
N ALA A 574 -36.49 0.72 -24.38
CA ALA A 574 -35.93 0.31 -23.10
C ALA A 574 -36.23 -1.14 -22.75
N SER A 575 -37.44 -1.61 -23.03
CA SER A 575 -37.86 -3.01 -22.75
C SER A 575 -37.08 -4.02 -23.59
N ARG A 576 -36.90 -3.75 -24.89
CA ARG A 576 -36.08 -4.60 -25.78
C ARG A 576 -34.60 -4.59 -25.36
N THR A 577 -34.03 -3.42 -25.14
CA THR A 577 -32.63 -3.28 -24.70
C THR A 577 -32.39 -4.02 -23.39
N ARG A 578 -33.29 -3.88 -22.39
CA ARG A 578 -33.25 -4.61 -21.11
C ARG A 578 -33.27 -6.11 -21.31
N ALA A 579 -34.19 -6.62 -22.14
CA ALA A 579 -34.33 -8.07 -22.41
C ALA A 579 -33.03 -8.65 -22.99
N LEU A 580 -32.44 -7.99 -23.99
CA LEU A 580 -31.19 -8.38 -24.65
C LEU A 580 -29.98 -8.30 -23.65
N ALA A 581 -29.83 -7.22 -22.95
CA ALA A 581 -28.74 -7.02 -21.99
C ALA A 581 -28.81 -8.01 -20.82
N GLY A 582 -29.97 -8.17 -20.21
CA GLY A 582 -30.18 -9.12 -19.13
C GLY A 582 -29.96 -10.58 -19.56
N GLN A 583 -30.35 -10.93 -20.80
CA GLN A 583 -30.09 -12.27 -21.35
C GLN A 583 -28.58 -12.48 -21.59
N ALA A 584 -27.86 -11.51 -22.14
CA ALA A 584 -26.42 -11.56 -22.34
C ALA A 584 -25.67 -11.84 -21.01
N PHE A 585 -26.02 -11.13 -19.95
CA PHE A 585 -25.44 -11.35 -18.62
C PHE A 585 -25.76 -12.73 -18.06
N ARG A 586 -27.03 -13.15 -18.08
CA ARG A 586 -27.45 -14.47 -17.57
C ARG A 586 -26.83 -15.62 -18.34
N SER A 587 -26.46 -15.41 -19.60
CA SER A 587 -25.79 -16.40 -20.45
C SER A 587 -24.24 -16.39 -20.27
N GLY A 588 -23.71 -15.68 -19.30
CA GLY A 588 -22.30 -15.73 -18.91
C GLY A 588 -21.37 -14.86 -19.76
N LEU A 589 -21.81 -13.68 -20.18
CA LEU A 589 -20.99 -12.73 -20.95
C LEU A 589 -19.65 -12.43 -20.31
N LEU A 590 -19.63 -12.26 -18.96
CA LEU A 590 -18.42 -11.97 -18.21
C LEU A 590 -17.42 -13.13 -18.08
N ALA A 591 -17.90 -14.36 -18.20
CA ALA A 591 -17.04 -15.55 -18.09
C ALA A 591 -16.22 -15.82 -19.35
N ARG A 592 -16.42 -15.05 -20.41
CA ARG A 592 -15.79 -15.26 -21.71
C ARG A 592 -14.59 -14.35 -21.91
N GLU A 593 -13.50 -14.91 -22.39
CA GLU A 593 -12.32 -14.13 -22.77
C GLU A 593 -12.67 -13.10 -23.87
N GLY A 594 -12.14 -11.90 -23.79
CA GLY A 594 -12.35 -10.84 -24.77
C GLY A 594 -13.68 -10.09 -24.67
N CYS A 595 -14.57 -10.41 -23.69
CA CYS A 595 -15.88 -9.77 -23.55
C CYS A 595 -15.96 -8.67 -22.50
N SER A 596 -14.86 -8.31 -21.85
CA SER A 596 -14.87 -7.41 -20.66
C SER A 596 -15.41 -6.02 -20.98
N GLU A 597 -15.06 -5.44 -22.13
CA GLU A 597 -15.53 -4.12 -22.55
C GLU A 597 -17.00 -4.16 -22.95
N LEU A 598 -17.38 -5.16 -23.72
CA LEU A 598 -18.78 -5.36 -24.11
C LEU A 598 -19.65 -5.54 -22.86
N ALA A 599 -19.20 -6.31 -21.88
CA ALA A 599 -19.90 -6.50 -20.61
C ALA A 599 -20.12 -5.17 -19.88
N PHE A 600 -19.13 -4.27 -19.87
CA PHE A 600 -19.29 -2.95 -19.29
C PHE A 600 -20.35 -2.10 -20.02
N PHE A 601 -20.34 -2.07 -21.35
CA PHE A 601 -21.34 -1.32 -22.13
C PHE A 601 -22.74 -1.94 -22.01
N VAL A 602 -22.84 -3.27 -21.88
CA VAL A 602 -24.11 -3.95 -21.60
C VAL A 602 -24.62 -3.60 -20.19
N ALA A 603 -23.75 -3.50 -19.18
CA ALA A 603 -24.11 -3.03 -17.85
C ALA A 603 -24.62 -1.58 -17.86
N LEU A 604 -23.99 -0.69 -18.64
CA LEU A 604 -24.49 0.66 -18.89
C LEU A 604 -25.86 0.64 -19.58
N SER A 605 -26.10 -0.29 -20.51
CA SER A 605 -27.39 -0.43 -21.15
C SER A 605 -28.50 -0.82 -20.16
N LEU A 606 -28.20 -1.69 -19.18
CA LEU A 606 -29.13 -2.00 -18.08
C LEU A 606 -29.43 -0.76 -17.24
N LEU A 607 -28.41 0.02 -16.88
CA LEU A 607 -28.57 1.27 -16.15
C LEU A 607 -29.49 2.28 -16.89
N HIS A 608 -29.32 2.43 -18.21
CA HIS A 608 -30.12 3.35 -19.01
C HIS A 608 -31.56 2.88 -19.21
N THR A 609 -31.86 1.58 -19.04
CA THR A 609 -33.20 1.01 -19.08
C THR A 609 -33.91 1.03 -17.72
N ASP A 610 -33.30 1.65 -16.69
CA ASP A 610 -33.77 1.70 -15.31
C ASP A 610 -33.88 0.31 -14.63
N ASP A 611 -33.14 -0.70 -15.14
CA ASP A 611 -32.94 -1.98 -14.46
C ASP A 611 -31.75 -1.91 -13.48
N LEU A 612 -32.01 -1.22 -12.36
CA LEU A 612 -30.95 -0.85 -11.41
C LEU A 612 -30.41 -2.06 -10.63
N GLU A 613 -31.19 -3.12 -10.47
CA GLU A 613 -30.76 -4.33 -9.77
C GLU A 613 -29.80 -5.16 -10.62
N ASP A 614 -30.14 -5.41 -11.88
CA ASP A 614 -29.30 -6.15 -12.81
C ASP A 614 -28.04 -5.33 -13.14
N ALA A 615 -28.15 -4.00 -13.27
CA ALA A 615 -27.00 -3.11 -13.45
C ALA A 615 -26.02 -3.18 -12.27
N GLU A 616 -26.52 -3.15 -11.02
CA GLU A 616 -25.68 -3.25 -9.83
C GLU A 616 -24.95 -4.60 -9.75
N ARG A 617 -25.68 -5.70 -10.01
CA ARG A 617 -25.09 -7.04 -10.08
C ARG A 617 -23.99 -7.10 -11.14
N ALA A 618 -24.25 -6.56 -12.32
CA ALA A 618 -23.32 -6.53 -13.42
C ALA A 618 -22.04 -5.75 -13.09
N PHE A 619 -22.15 -4.51 -12.64
CA PHE A 619 -20.97 -3.71 -12.24
C PHE A 619 -20.19 -4.35 -11.08
N SER A 620 -20.86 -4.92 -10.09
CA SER A 620 -20.20 -5.61 -8.98
C SER A 620 -19.46 -6.87 -9.44
N GLU A 621 -19.98 -7.60 -10.41
CA GLU A 621 -19.32 -8.79 -10.97
C GLU A 621 -18.12 -8.40 -11.85
N ILE A 622 -18.26 -7.34 -12.67
CA ILE A 622 -17.14 -6.77 -13.45
C ILE A 622 -16.02 -6.33 -12.50
N GLY A 623 -16.34 -5.60 -11.42
CA GLY A 623 -15.36 -5.13 -10.44
C GLY A 623 -14.62 -6.29 -9.78
N ARG A 624 -15.33 -7.33 -9.30
CA ARG A 624 -14.72 -8.53 -8.70
C ARG A 624 -13.85 -9.32 -9.69
N SER A 625 -14.25 -9.40 -10.95
CA SER A 625 -13.47 -10.05 -11.99
C SER A 625 -12.21 -9.25 -12.32
N ALA A 626 -12.33 -7.94 -12.41
CA ALA A 626 -11.24 -7.02 -12.66
C ALA A 626 -10.20 -7.02 -11.49
N GLU A 627 -10.66 -7.08 -10.26
CA GLU A 627 -9.80 -7.21 -9.07
C GLU A 627 -8.96 -8.50 -9.12
N ARG A 628 -9.61 -9.65 -9.38
CA ARG A 628 -8.91 -10.95 -9.47
C ARG A 628 -7.88 -11.01 -10.60
N SER A 629 -8.16 -10.35 -11.72
CA SER A 629 -7.26 -10.32 -12.89
C SER A 629 -6.25 -9.16 -12.85
N GLY A 630 -6.36 -8.24 -11.88
CA GLY A 630 -5.56 -7.02 -11.82
C GLY A 630 -5.87 -6.03 -12.95
N ALA A 631 -7.07 -6.07 -13.52
CA ALA A 631 -7.54 -5.20 -14.60
C ALA A 631 -7.97 -3.82 -14.05
N ARG A 632 -7.02 -3.00 -13.60
CA ARG A 632 -7.28 -1.75 -12.88
C ARG A 632 -8.21 -0.77 -13.61
N ILE A 633 -8.09 -0.65 -14.93
CA ILE A 633 -8.97 0.23 -15.74
C ILE A 633 -10.44 -0.23 -15.67
N LEU A 634 -10.69 -1.53 -15.76
CA LEU A 634 -12.06 -2.08 -15.65
C LEU A 634 -12.60 -1.98 -14.20
N GLN A 635 -11.74 -2.09 -13.20
CA GLN A 635 -12.10 -1.89 -11.81
C GLN A 635 -12.57 -0.45 -11.57
N ALA A 636 -11.79 0.54 -12.02
CA ALA A 636 -12.16 1.95 -11.96
C ALA A 636 -13.45 2.25 -12.76
N ALA A 637 -13.61 1.65 -13.96
CA ALA A 637 -14.80 1.80 -14.76
C ALA A 637 -16.04 1.19 -14.07
N ALA A 638 -15.91 0.03 -13.44
CA ALA A 638 -17.01 -0.58 -12.67
C ALA A 638 -17.41 0.30 -11.46
N THR A 639 -16.43 0.89 -10.77
CA THR A 639 -16.67 1.85 -9.69
C THR A 639 -17.40 3.10 -10.20
N LEU A 640 -17.01 3.61 -11.37
CA LEU A 640 -17.72 4.71 -12.04
C LEU A 640 -19.15 4.32 -12.39
N GLY A 641 -19.39 3.13 -12.96
CA GLY A 641 -20.74 2.61 -13.27
C GLY A 641 -21.64 2.54 -12.03
N ARG A 642 -21.09 2.07 -10.90
CA ARG A 642 -21.81 2.06 -9.61
C ARG A 642 -22.10 3.48 -9.10
N SER A 643 -21.17 4.41 -9.27
CA SER A 643 -21.43 5.82 -8.95
C SER A 643 -22.60 6.39 -9.75
N MET A 644 -22.65 6.11 -11.07
CA MET A 644 -23.77 6.52 -11.92
C MET A 644 -25.10 5.90 -11.45
N LEU A 645 -25.07 4.67 -11.01
CA LEU A 645 -26.25 3.97 -10.47
C LEU A 645 -26.75 4.65 -9.17
N HIS A 646 -25.87 4.98 -8.23
CA HIS A 646 -26.22 5.73 -7.03
C HIS A 646 -26.80 7.12 -7.36
N GLN A 647 -26.29 7.81 -8.39
CA GLN A 647 -26.87 9.06 -8.86
C GLN A 647 -28.31 8.88 -9.36
N VAL A 648 -28.57 7.82 -10.15
CA VAL A 648 -29.94 7.53 -10.64
C VAL A 648 -30.88 7.21 -9.48
N ARG A 649 -30.43 6.52 -8.42
CA ARG A 649 -31.18 6.29 -7.18
C ARG A 649 -31.42 7.56 -6.36
N GLY A 650 -30.71 8.65 -6.67
CA GLY A 650 -30.77 9.89 -5.89
C GLY A 650 -29.87 9.90 -4.65
N GLU A 651 -28.91 9.02 -4.56
CA GLU A 651 -27.93 8.85 -3.45
C GLU A 651 -26.65 9.66 -3.78
N VAL A 652 -26.77 10.98 -3.81
CA VAL A 652 -25.71 11.89 -4.33
C VAL A 652 -24.41 11.79 -3.53
N ARG A 653 -24.48 11.58 -2.21
CA ARG A 653 -23.28 11.46 -1.36
C ARG A 653 -22.48 10.19 -1.68
N ASP A 654 -23.17 9.07 -1.82
CA ASP A 654 -22.54 7.79 -2.12
C ASP A 654 -21.99 7.79 -3.56
N ALA A 655 -22.76 8.36 -4.49
CA ALA A 655 -22.31 8.59 -5.87
C ALA A 655 -21.01 9.42 -5.89
N LEU A 656 -20.96 10.53 -5.12
CA LEU A 656 -19.79 11.41 -5.06
C LEU A 656 -18.56 10.69 -4.49
N ALA A 657 -18.73 9.93 -3.40
CA ALA A 657 -17.65 9.15 -2.80
C ALA A 657 -17.07 8.13 -3.78
N MET A 658 -17.94 7.38 -4.48
CA MET A 658 -17.49 6.41 -5.48
C MET A 658 -16.86 7.07 -6.71
N ALA A 659 -17.42 8.21 -7.18
CA ALA A 659 -16.81 8.96 -8.28
C ALA A 659 -15.43 9.50 -7.93
N ALA A 660 -15.23 9.94 -6.68
CA ALA A 660 -13.92 10.38 -6.20
C ALA A 660 -12.89 9.25 -6.23
N THR A 661 -13.26 8.06 -5.70
CA THR A 661 -12.41 6.87 -5.76
C THR A 661 -12.06 6.49 -7.21
N ALA A 662 -13.05 6.41 -8.09
CA ALA A 662 -12.81 6.09 -9.50
C ALA A 662 -11.91 7.13 -10.18
N MET A 663 -12.09 8.41 -9.84
CA MET A 663 -11.32 9.50 -10.43
C MET A 663 -9.85 9.49 -9.97
N GLU A 664 -9.58 9.20 -8.69
CA GLU A 664 -8.23 9.00 -8.16
C GLU A 664 -7.54 7.85 -8.88
N GLU A 665 -8.21 6.71 -9.02
CA GLU A 665 -7.68 5.56 -9.77
C GLU A 665 -7.37 5.91 -11.23
N PHE A 666 -8.26 6.63 -11.93
CA PHE A 666 -8.02 7.06 -13.31
C PHE A 666 -6.90 8.10 -13.47
N PHE A 667 -6.60 8.90 -12.44
CA PHE A 667 -5.44 9.80 -12.47
C PHE A 667 -4.11 9.09 -12.22
N GLU A 668 -4.10 8.01 -11.46
CA GLU A 668 -2.92 7.16 -11.27
C GLU A 668 -2.62 6.27 -12.48
N LEU A 669 -3.66 5.93 -13.24
CA LEU A 669 -3.54 5.08 -14.42
C LEU A 669 -3.13 5.89 -15.67
N PRO A 670 -2.52 5.24 -16.68
CA PRO A 670 -2.33 5.85 -17.99
C PRO A 670 -3.64 6.39 -18.57
N PRO A 671 -3.61 7.41 -19.45
CA PRO A 671 -4.80 7.92 -20.12
C PRO A 671 -5.62 6.82 -20.76
N SER A 672 -6.93 6.81 -20.50
CA SER A 672 -7.88 5.80 -20.99
C SER A 672 -9.17 6.46 -21.47
N CYS A 673 -9.93 5.76 -22.31
CA CYS A 673 -11.22 6.22 -22.85
C CYS A 673 -12.33 6.46 -21.78
N PHE A 674 -12.10 6.16 -20.53
CA PHE A 674 -13.06 6.39 -19.44
C PHE A 674 -12.77 7.63 -18.60
N ARG A 675 -11.57 8.21 -18.72
CA ARG A 675 -11.13 9.33 -17.87
C ARG A 675 -11.98 10.58 -18.06
N GLY A 676 -12.31 10.92 -19.30
CA GLY A 676 -13.15 12.08 -19.62
C GLY A 676 -14.57 11.90 -19.10
N SER A 677 -15.12 10.71 -19.28
CA SER A 677 -16.46 10.35 -18.77
C SER A 677 -16.52 10.38 -17.25
N ALA A 678 -15.49 9.91 -16.55
CA ALA A 678 -15.39 9.98 -15.09
C ALA A 678 -15.33 11.43 -14.60
N ALA A 679 -14.52 12.28 -15.25
CA ALA A 679 -14.42 13.69 -14.91
C ALA A 679 -15.75 14.42 -15.13
N ALA A 680 -16.44 14.19 -16.25
CA ALA A 680 -17.74 14.78 -16.55
C ALA A 680 -18.80 14.39 -15.52
N HIS A 681 -18.83 13.11 -15.12
CA HIS A 681 -19.73 12.61 -14.09
C HIS A 681 -19.44 13.25 -12.73
N MET A 682 -18.18 13.31 -12.32
CA MET A 682 -17.76 13.94 -11.07
C MET A 682 -18.09 15.44 -11.04
N ILE A 683 -17.86 16.18 -12.15
CA ILE A 683 -18.26 17.60 -12.27
C ILE A 683 -19.76 17.74 -12.02
N THR A 684 -20.58 16.88 -12.64
CA THR A 684 -22.05 16.91 -12.48
C THR A 684 -22.45 16.69 -11.02
N LEU A 685 -21.87 15.68 -10.36
CA LEU A 685 -22.14 15.40 -8.93
C LEU A 685 -21.71 16.53 -8.00
N LEU A 686 -20.55 17.14 -8.26
CA LEU A 686 -20.07 18.32 -7.49
C LEU A 686 -21.05 19.50 -7.62
N LEU A 687 -21.62 19.72 -8.81
CA LEU A 687 -22.63 20.75 -9.03
C LEU A 687 -23.92 20.42 -8.28
N ASP A 688 -24.43 19.19 -8.32
CA ASP A 688 -25.60 18.75 -7.57
C ASP A 688 -25.38 18.89 -6.04
N ASN A 689 -24.14 18.65 -5.57
CA ASN A 689 -23.73 18.83 -4.17
C ASN A 689 -23.45 20.30 -3.77
N GLY A 690 -23.59 21.28 -4.70
CA GLY A 690 -23.39 22.70 -4.41
C GLY A 690 -21.93 23.13 -4.30
N GLN A 691 -21.01 22.45 -5.00
CA GLN A 691 -19.56 22.70 -4.97
C GLN A 691 -19.02 23.14 -6.35
N PRO A 692 -19.45 24.30 -6.89
CA PRO A 692 -19.04 24.75 -8.23
C PRO A 692 -17.53 25.03 -8.32
N ASP A 693 -16.90 25.54 -7.25
CA ASP A 693 -15.45 25.81 -7.24
C ASP A 693 -14.63 24.52 -7.40
N ALA A 694 -15.03 23.44 -6.72
CA ALA A 694 -14.39 22.13 -6.85
C ALA A 694 -14.61 21.55 -8.27
N ALA A 695 -15.82 21.71 -8.82
CA ALA A 695 -16.13 21.33 -10.20
C ALA A 695 -15.24 22.08 -11.20
N GLN A 696 -15.04 23.39 -11.01
CA GLN A 696 -14.18 24.21 -11.85
C GLN A 696 -12.69 23.81 -11.74
N ALA A 697 -12.22 23.50 -10.53
CA ALA A 697 -10.86 23.03 -10.31
C ALA A 697 -10.61 21.69 -11.04
N LEU A 698 -11.57 20.77 -10.97
CA LEU A 698 -11.49 19.50 -11.67
C LEU A 698 -11.51 19.67 -13.19
N ALA A 699 -12.39 20.54 -13.72
CA ALA A 699 -12.45 20.83 -15.14
C ALA A 699 -11.12 21.37 -15.67
N ARG A 700 -10.49 22.31 -14.94
CA ARG A 700 -9.14 22.82 -15.29
C ARG A 700 -8.08 21.74 -15.26
N ARG A 701 -8.09 20.88 -14.22
CA ARG A 701 -7.13 19.76 -14.09
C ARG A 701 -7.28 18.76 -15.24
N THR A 702 -8.50 18.47 -15.64
CA THR A 702 -8.79 17.56 -16.75
C THR A 702 -8.31 18.14 -18.08
N ALA A 703 -8.54 19.44 -18.32
CA ALA A 703 -8.08 20.14 -19.51
C ALA A 703 -6.53 20.24 -19.59
N ALA A 704 -5.86 20.46 -18.45
CA ALA A 704 -4.40 20.57 -18.38
C ALA A 704 -3.69 19.21 -18.65
N ASN A 705 -4.32 18.10 -18.31
CA ASN A 705 -3.79 16.76 -18.51
C ASN A 705 -4.03 16.20 -19.93
N GLY A 706 -4.50 17.03 -20.85
CA GLY A 706 -4.66 16.85 -22.28
C GLY A 706 -5.16 15.45 -22.70
N SER A 707 -6.28 15.36 -23.34
CA SER A 707 -6.53 14.19 -24.18
C SER A 707 -5.73 14.36 -25.48
N ASP A 708 -4.63 13.62 -25.68
CA ASP A 708 -4.03 13.39 -27.00
C ASP A 708 -4.99 12.67 -27.97
N GLY A 709 -6.26 12.56 -27.59
CA GLY A 709 -7.31 11.90 -28.32
C GLY A 709 -7.96 12.80 -29.36
N ASP A 710 -8.55 12.16 -30.35
CA ASP A 710 -9.36 12.73 -31.42
C ASP A 710 -10.34 13.78 -30.85
N MET A 711 -10.29 14.99 -31.39
CA MET A 711 -11.16 16.13 -30.96
C MET A 711 -12.66 15.82 -31.08
N ASP A 712 -13.05 14.77 -31.79
CA ASP A 712 -14.43 14.28 -31.99
C ASP A 712 -14.81 13.09 -31.08
N SER A 713 -14.04 12.82 -30.02
CA SER A 713 -14.27 11.67 -29.15
C SER A 713 -15.53 11.77 -28.28
N TRP A 714 -16.06 10.63 -27.82
CA TRP A 714 -17.13 10.54 -26.83
C TRP A 714 -16.82 11.36 -25.57
N ASP A 715 -15.58 11.26 -25.07
CA ASP A 715 -15.14 12.02 -23.90
C ASP A 715 -15.28 13.53 -24.09
N THR A 716 -15.00 14.04 -25.29
CA THR A 716 -15.22 15.45 -25.62
C THR A 716 -16.69 15.83 -25.54
N ALA A 717 -17.59 14.98 -26.05
CA ALA A 717 -19.04 15.25 -26.00
C ALA A 717 -19.55 15.30 -24.55
N VAL A 718 -19.19 14.33 -23.71
CA VAL A 718 -19.63 14.27 -22.30
C VAL A 718 -19.01 15.41 -21.46
N LEU A 719 -17.76 15.78 -21.73
CA LEU A 719 -17.09 16.91 -21.06
C LEU A 719 -17.71 18.24 -21.45
N ASN A 720 -18.12 18.42 -22.73
CA ASN A 720 -18.83 19.61 -23.18
C ASN A 720 -20.18 19.77 -22.45
N LEU A 721 -20.93 18.68 -22.27
CA LEU A 721 -22.17 18.74 -21.50
C LEU A 721 -21.93 19.13 -20.04
N ALA A 722 -20.95 18.53 -19.40
CA ALA A 722 -20.58 18.85 -18.01
C ALA A 722 -20.05 20.27 -17.87
N SER A 723 -19.24 20.76 -18.82
CA SER A 723 -18.73 22.12 -18.88
C SER A 723 -19.87 23.13 -19.11
N GLY A 724 -20.83 22.80 -19.96
CA GLY A 724 -22.03 23.63 -20.15
C GLY A 724 -22.83 23.79 -18.84
N ARG A 725 -23.03 22.68 -18.09
CA ARG A 725 -23.69 22.73 -16.77
C ARG A 725 -22.89 23.55 -15.75
N LEU A 726 -21.56 23.46 -15.77
CA LEU A 726 -20.69 24.25 -14.92
C LEU A 726 -20.80 25.75 -15.26
N LEU A 727 -20.72 26.12 -16.53
CA LEU A 727 -20.87 27.50 -16.98
C LEU A 727 -22.25 28.07 -16.61
N ALA A 728 -23.31 27.30 -16.79
CA ALA A 728 -24.66 27.68 -16.36
C ALA A 728 -24.75 27.92 -14.84
N ALA A 729 -24.11 27.07 -14.05
CA ALA A 729 -24.05 27.23 -12.60
C ALA A 729 -23.26 28.46 -12.17
N CYS A 730 -22.28 28.91 -12.98
CA CYS A 730 -21.53 30.15 -12.80
C CYS A 730 -22.22 31.39 -13.38
N GLY A 731 -23.39 31.24 -14.05
CA GLY A 731 -24.17 32.36 -14.62
C GLY A 731 -23.83 32.69 -16.08
N ASP A 732 -22.88 32.02 -16.71
CA ASP A 732 -22.57 32.18 -18.15
C ASP A 732 -23.51 31.30 -19.00
N ILE A 733 -24.74 31.76 -19.19
CA ILE A 733 -25.75 31.02 -19.94
C ILE A 733 -25.41 30.93 -21.44
N PRO A 734 -24.93 32.00 -22.12
CA PRO A 734 -24.53 31.89 -23.52
C PRO A 734 -23.36 30.90 -23.74
N GLY A 735 -22.34 30.96 -22.92
CA GLY A 735 -21.22 30.01 -22.96
C GLY A 735 -21.66 28.55 -22.71
N ALA A 736 -22.58 28.37 -21.75
CA ALA A 736 -23.18 27.07 -21.45
C ALA A 736 -23.89 26.49 -22.66
N LEU A 737 -24.72 27.30 -23.33
CA LEU A 737 -25.49 26.88 -24.51
C LEU A 737 -24.59 26.45 -25.66
N VAL A 738 -23.49 27.14 -25.90
CA VAL A 738 -22.49 26.78 -26.93
C VAL A 738 -21.96 25.36 -26.67
N GLN A 739 -21.56 25.06 -25.42
CA GLN A 739 -21.01 23.79 -25.04
C GLN A 739 -22.05 22.65 -25.16
N VAL A 740 -23.26 22.87 -24.66
CA VAL A 740 -24.34 21.88 -24.70
C VAL A 740 -24.76 21.56 -26.15
N LEU A 741 -24.87 22.60 -27.02
CA LEU A 741 -25.19 22.39 -28.44
C LEU A 741 -24.04 21.72 -29.19
N ASP A 742 -22.77 21.96 -28.82
CA ASP A 742 -21.64 21.23 -29.41
C ASP A 742 -21.68 19.75 -29.05
N CYS A 743 -21.98 19.42 -27.79
CA CYS A 743 -22.25 18.04 -27.39
C CYS A 743 -23.33 17.41 -28.28
N GLY A 744 -24.45 18.09 -28.45
CA GLY A 744 -25.58 17.61 -29.27
C GLY A 744 -25.19 17.37 -30.73
N ARG A 745 -24.52 18.34 -31.38
CA ARG A 745 -24.04 18.19 -32.77
C ARG A 745 -23.13 17.00 -32.98
N ARG A 746 -22.26 16.70 -31.99
CA ARG A 746 -21.39 15.53 -32.02
C ARG A 746 -22.18 14.24 -31.96
N LEU A 747 -23.07 14.11 -30.97
CA LEU A 747 -23.89 12.91 -30.80
C LEU A 747 -24.78 12.63 -32.01
N GLU A 748 -25.42 13.66 -32.60
CA GLU A 748 -26.26 13.52 -33.77
C GLU A 748 -25.48 13.06 -35.00
N ARG A 749 -24.29 13.62 -35.24
CA ARG A 749 -23.41 13.15 -36.32
C ARG A 749 -23.08 11.66 -36.21
N HIS A 750 -23.03 11.15 -34.98
CA HIS A 750 -22.67 9.76 -34.70
C HIS A 750 -23.86 8.82 -34.50
N GLY A 751 -25.07 9.33 -34.69
CA GLY A 751 -26.31 8.52 -34.59
C GLY A 751 -26.66 8.13 -33.15
N VAL A 752 -26.08 8.76 -32.13
CA VAL A 752 -26.42 8.57 -30.73
C VAL A 752 -27.59 9.49 -30.38
N VAL A 753 -28.78 8.91 -30.39
CA VAL A 753 -30.02 9.69 -30.22
C VAL A 753 -30.78 9.37 -28.93
N ASN A 754 -30.32 8.39 -28.16
CA ASN A 754 -31.00 7.95 -26.94
C ASN A 754 -30.99 9.03 -25.83
N PRO A 755 -32.18 9.53 -25.43
CA PRO A 755 -32.26 10.56 -24.38
C PRO A 755 -31.91 10.05 -22.98
N ALA A 756 -31.85 8.71 -22.80
CA ALA A 756 -31.41 8.11 -21.52
C ALA A 756 -29.92 8.24 -21.25
N MET A 757 -29.09 8.40 -22.29
CA MET A 757 -27.62 8.44 -22.18
C MET A 757 -27.11 9.84 -21.85
N LEU A 758 -27.47 10.83 -22.67
CA LEU A 758 -27.07 12.24 -22.48
C LEU A 758 -28.26 13.16 -22.74
N THR A 759 -28.47 14.09 -21.84
CA THR A 759 -29.68 14.91 -21.72
C THR A 759 -29.53 16.28 -22.36
N TRP A 760 -28.64 16.42 -23.35
CA TRP A 760 -28.25 17.70 -23.91
C TRP A 760 -29.43 18.53 -24.49
N ARG A 761 -30.47 17.85 -25.08
CA ARG A 761 -31.64 18.55 -25.61
C ARG A 761 -32.47 19.19 -24.50
N SER A 762 -32.71 18.48 -23.40
CA SER A 762 -33.36 18.99 -22.21
C SER A 762 -32.57 20.16 -21.62
N ASP A 763 -31.24 20.02 -21.46
CA ASP A 763 -30.39 21.06 -20.91
C ASP A 763 -30.35 22.31 -21.84
N ALA A 764 -30.25 22.12 -23.16
CA ALA A 764 -30.32 23.20 -24.15
C ALA A 764 -31.67 23.91 -24.15
N ALA A 765 -32.79 23.16 -24.05
CA ALA A 765 -34.11 23.73 -23.96
C ALA A 765 -34.30 24.67 -22.75
N ILE A 766 -33.76 24.25 -21.58
CA ILE A 766 -33.81 25.10 -20.38
C ILE A 766 -32.93 26.35 -20.55
N LEU A 767 -31.73 26.25 -21.15
CA LEU A 767 -30.85 27.37 -21.40
C LEU A 767 -31.49 28.38 -22.40
N HIS A 768 -32.09 27.90 -23.51
CA HIS A 768 -32.85 28.75 -24.44
C HIS A 768 -34.05 29.42 -23.76
N SER A 769 -34.77 28.69 -22.89
CA SER A 769 -35.88 29.28 -22.11
C SER A 769 -35.38 30.39 -21.19
N THR A 770 -34.21 30.23 -20.56
CA THR A 770 -33.60 31.25 -19.71
C THR A 770 -33.19 32.51 -20.51
N LEU A 771 -32.77 32.34 -21.75
CA LEU A 771 -32.45 33.47 -22.69
C LEU A 771 -33.68 34.08 -23.32
N GLY A 772 -34.90 33.57 -23.07
CA GLY A 772 -36.15 34.05 -23.68
C GLY A 772 -36.39 33.52 -25.09
N GLU A 773 -35.59 32.62 -25.60
CA GLU A 773 -35.67 32.03 -26.94
C GLU A 773 -36.67 30.88 -26.99
N ARG A 774 -37.92 31.17 -26.73
CA ARG A 774 -39.01 30.21 -26.51
C ARG A 774 -39.21 29.21 -27.63
N ASP A 775 -39.14 29.64 -28.89
CA ASP A 775 -39.35 28.77 -30.04
C ASP A 775 -38.29 27.68 -30.15
N GLN A 776 -37.02 28.03 -29.86
CA GLN A 776 -35.91 27.05 -29.83
C GLN A 776 -36.07 26.10 -28.65
N ALA A 777 -36.38 26.61 -27.46
CA ALA A 777 -36.63 25.83 -26.27
C ALA A 777 -37.71 24.77 -26.50
N CYS A 778 -38.87 25.20 -27.03
CA CYS A 778 -39.99 24.28 -27.32
C CYS A 778 -39.64 23.24 -28.37
N ARG A 779 -38.92 23.60 -29.43
CA ARG A 779 -38.52 22.61 -30.48
C ARG A 779 -37.67 21.51 -29.90
N LEU A 780 -36.61 21.85 -29.17
CA LEU A 780 -35.68 20.86 -28.57
C LEU A 780 -36.38 19.99 -27.51
N ALA A 781 -37.21 20.63 -26.67
CA ALA A 781 -37.95 19.88 -25.64
C ALA A 781 -38.96 18.87 -26.25
N HIS A 782 -39.68 19.25 -27.30
CA HIS A 782 -40.63 18.31 -27.98
C HIS A 782 -39.90 17.23 -28.76
N GLU A 783 -38.71 17.51 -29.32
CA GLU A 783 -37.91 16.49 -29.95
C GLU A 783 -37.43 15.45 -28.91
N GLU A 784 -36.95 15.90 -27.74
CA GLU A 784 -36.59 15.05 -26.61
C GLU A 784 -37.79 14.22 -26.16
N LEU A 785 -38.98 14.81 -26.05
CA LEU A 785 -40.19 14.09 -25.65
C LEU A 785 -40.53 12.97 -26.65
N ARG A 786 -40.44 13.27 -27.96
CA ARG A 786 -40.69 12.21 -29.00
C ARG A 786 -39.71 11.04 -28.89
N LEU A 787 -38.42 11.32 -28.58
CA LEU A 787 -37.41 10.28 -28.37
C LEU A 787 -37.67 9.51 -27.07
N ALA A 788 -38.07 10.22 -26.01
CA ALA A 788 -38.41 9.63 -24.72
C ALA A 788 -39.64 8.71 -24.81
N GLN A 789 -40.67 9.08 -25.63
CA GLN A 789 -41.84 8.23 -25.92
C GLN A 789 -41.44 6.94 -26.64
N ARG A 790 -40.49 7.05 -27.58
CA ARG A 790 -39.97 5.86 -28.30
C ARG A 790 -39.17 4.95 -27.37
N TRP A 791 -38.35 5.54 -26.47
CA TRP A 791 -37.58 4.79 -25.50
C TRP A 791 -38.47 4.07 -24.46
N GLY A 792 -39.43 4.79 -23.90
CA GLY A 792 -40.47 4.21 -23.04
C GLY A 792 -40.11 4.05 -21.58
N SER A 793 -38.97 4.62 -21.06
CA SER A 793 -38.64 4.58 -19.64
C SER A 793 -39.33 5.72 -18.88
N PRO A 794 -39.97 5.45 -17.71
CA PRO A 794 -40.65 6.50 -16.93
C PRO A 794 -39.75 7.67 -16.50
N ARG A 795 -38.53 7.39 -16.11
CA ARG A 795 -37.54 8.42 -15.71
C ARG A 795 -37.25 9.39 -16.86
N VAL A 796 -37.01 8.82 -18.06
CA VAL A 796 -36.67 9.62 -19.25
C VAL A 796 -37.89 10.40 -19.74
N MET A 797 -39.07 9.80 -19.69
CA MET A 797 -40.34 10.47 -19.96
C MET A 797 -40.61 11.64 -19.06
N GLY A 798 -40.42 11.45 -17.73
CA GLY A 798 -40.61 12.50 -16.75
C GLY A 798 -39.64 13.68 -16.97
N ARG A 799 -38.39 13.42 -17.34
CA ARG A 799 -37.43 14.45 -17.66
C ARG A 799 -37.79 15.24 -18.93
N ALA A 800 -38.19 14.56 -19.99
CA ALA A 800 -38.59 15.20 -21.25
C ALA A 800 -39.83 16.09 -21.04
N LEU A 801 -40.83 15.59 -20.30
CA LEU A 801 -42.04 16.32 -19.94
C LEU A 801 -41.73 17.55 -19.09
N TRP A 802 -40.78 17.48 -18.16
CA TRP A 802 -40.26 18.62 -17.40
C TRP A 802 -39.69 19.69 -18.31
N ALA A 803 -38.83 19.32 -19.26
CA ALA A 803 -38.24 20.28 -20.21
C ALA A 803 -39.30 20.94 -21.08
N VAL A 804 -40.29 20.19 -21.55
CA VAL A 804 -41.46 20.76 -22.29
C VAL A 804 -42.22 21.74 -21.38
N GLY A 805 -42.48 21.34 -20.13
CA GLY A 805 -43.23 22.19 -19.19
C GLY A 805 -42.60 23.53 -18.90
N VAL A 806 -41.24 23.54 -18.74
CA VAL A 806 -40.46 24.76 -18.53
C VAL A 806 -40.42 25.59 -19.80
N ALA A 807 -40.20 24.98 -20.97
CA ALA A 807 -40.11 25.69 -22.25
C ALA A 807 -41.46 26.30 -22.67
N THR A 808 -42.56 25.60 -22.49
CA THR A 808 -43.92 26.03 -22.88
C THR A 808 -44.43 27.11 -21.91
N GLY A 809 -44.26 26.89 -20.60
CA GLY A 809 -44.79 27.81 -19.58
C GLY A 809 -46.31 27.88 -19.55
N GLY A 810 -46.87 28.76 -18.73
CA GLY A 810 -48.32 28.98 -18.63
C GLY A 810 -49.12 27.75 -18.14
N GLU A 811 -50.38 27.60 -18.53
CA GLU A 811 -51.26 26.54 -18.09
C GLU A 811 -50.85 25.20 -18.69
N GLU A 812 -50.55 25.18 -20.00
CA GLU A 812 -50.05 24.01 -20.70
C GLU A 812 -48.75 23.48 -20.11
N GLY A 813 -47.78 24.37 -19.80
CA GLY A 813 -46.54 23.98 -19.14
C GLY A 813 -46.76 23.36 -17.75
N ARG A 814 -47.71 23.86 -16.97
CA ARG A 814 -48.11 23.26 -15.70
C ARG A 814 -48.66 21.86 -15.84
N HIS A 815 -49.49 21.60 -16.85
CA HIS A 815 -50.00 20.26 -17.15
C HIS A 815 -48.83 19.32 -17.49
N MET A 816 -47.83 19.78 -18.25
CA MET A 816 -46.66 18.94 -18.57
C MET A 816 -45.81 18.69 -17.32
N LEU A 817 -45.62 19.68 -16.44
CA LEU A 817 -44.94 19.48 -15.19
C LEU A 817 -45.66 18.50 -14.24
N ALA A 818 -47.00 18.53 -14.21
CA ALA A 818 -47.80 17.58 -13.46
C ALA A 818 -47.60 16.13 -13.99
N ALA A 819 -47.58 15.95 -15.31
CA ALA A 819 -47.34 14.68 -15.95
C ALA A 819 -45.89 14.19 -15.69
N ALA A 820 -44.88 15.13 -15.71
CA ALA A 820 -43.51 14.85 -15.38
C ALA A 820 -43.39 14.25 -13.96
N VAL A 821 -44.04 14.90 -12.98
CA VAL A 821 -44.06 14.42 -11.58
C VAL A 821 -44.58 12.99 -11.50
N ALA A 822 -45.72 12.70 -12.17
CA ALA A 822 -46.33 11.35 -12.17
C ALA A 822 -45.38 10.28 -12.75
N HIS A 823 -44.69 10.60 -13.84
CA HIS A 823 -43.72 9.67 -14.44
C HIS A 823 -42.46 9.46 -13.57
N GLN A 824 -41.97 10.51 -12.95
CA GLN A 824 -40.78 10.42 -12.09
C GLN A 824 -41.07 9.69 -10.77
N GLU A 825 -42.28 9.85 -10.23
CA GLU A 825 -42.74 9.04 -9.08
C GLU A 825 -42.84 7.55 -9.44
N ALA A 826 -43.42 7.24 -10.59
CA ALA A 826 -43.53 5.85 -11.09
C ALA A 826 -42.15 5.22 -11.35
N GLY A 827 -41.18 6.02 -11.81
CA GLY A 827 -39.82 5.58 -12.11
C GLY A 827 -38.84 5.66 -10.92
N GLY A 828 -39.29 6.16 -9.73
CA GLY A 828 -38.43 6.27 -8.55
C GLY A 828 -37.31 7.34 -8.66
N ALA A 829 -37.36 8.22 -9.64
CA ALA A 829 -36.30 9.20 -9.96
C ALA A 829 -36.31 10.41 -8.99
N GLN A 830 -35.90 10.19 -7.73
CA GLN A 830 -36.05 11.15 -6.63
C GLN A 830 -35.34 12.49 -6.87
N LEU A 831 -34.13 12.46 -7.44
CA LEU A 831 -33.35 13.66 -7.71
C LEU A 831 -34.01 14.53 -8.80
N GLU A 832 -34.43 13.91 -9.89
CA GLU A 832 -35.13 14.59 -10.99
C GLU A 832 -36.51 15.10 -10.55
N LEU A 833 -37.22 14.33 -9.72
CA LEU A 833 -38.48 14.73 -9.12
C LEU A 833 -38.32 16.00 -8.25
N ALA A 834 -37.25 16.06 -7.45
CA ALA A 834 -36.99 17.28 -6.66
C ALA A 834 -36.80 18.50 -7.56
N ARG A 835 -36.05 18.36 -8.67
CA ARG A 835 -35.85 19.44 -9.67
C ARG A 835 -37.16 19.86 -10.31
N THR A 836 -37.96 18.92 -10.79
CA THR A 836 -39.27 19.18 -11.40
C THR A 836 -40.23 19.88 -10.43
N LEU A 837 -40.24 19.49 -9.16
CA LEU A 837 -41.08 20.10 -8.13
C LEU A 837 -40.71 21.57 -7.84
N ILE A 838 -39.43 21.95 -8.03
CA ILE A 838 -39.00 23.36 -7.90
C ILE A 838 -39.67 24.19 -8.99
N ASP A 839 -39.48 23.80 -10.28
CA ASP A 839 -40.03 24.56 -11.40
C ASP A 839 -41.57 24.54 -11.43
N TYR A 840 -42.16 23.41 -11.04
CA TYR A 840 -43.62 23.32 -10.91
C TYR A 840 -44.16 24.25 -9.82
N GLY A 841 -43.52 24.26 -8.63
CA GLY A 841 -43.89 25.14 -7.53
C GLY A 841 -43.71 26.63 -7.87
N VAL A 842 -42.65 26.99 -8.61
CA VAL A 842 -42.45 28.32 -9.14
C VAL A 842 -43.56 28.71 -10.11
N SER A 843 -43.92 27.84 -11.06
CA SER A 843 -44.94 28.05 -12.05
C SER A 843 -46.35 28.22 -11.44
N GLU A 844 -46.69 27.39 -10.43
CA GLU A 844 -47.96 27.51 -9.68
C GLU A 844 -48.02 28.84 -8.88
N SER A 845 -46.92 29.19 -8.22
CA SER A 845 -46.82 30.45 -7.47
C SER A 845 -46.96 31.68 -8.37
N ALA A 846 -46.37 31.67 -9.55
CA ALA A 846 -46.50 32.72 -10.56
C ALA A 846 -47.92 32.82 -11.13
N ALA A 847 -48.67 31.72 -11.16
CA ALA A 847 -50.07 31.67 -11.55
C ALA A 847 -51.05 32.13 -10.45
N GLY A 848 -50.55 32.46 -9.26
CA GLY A 848 -51.33 32.89 -8.09
C GLY A 848 -51.70 31.78 -7.11
N ASP A 849 -51.46 30.50 -7.40
CA ASP A 849 -51.71 29.40 -6.46
C ASP A 849 -50.53 29.21 -5.50
N LEU A 850 -50.43 30.15 -4.56
CA LEU A 850 -49.39 30.11 -3.54
C LEU A 850 -49.47 28.93 -2.61
N VAL A 851 -50.64 28.29 -2.45
CA VAL A 851 -50.82 27.14 -1.56
C VAL A 851 -50.17 25.90 -2.17
N GLN A 852 -50.49 25.57 -3.40
CA GLN A 852 -49.91 24.45 -4.14
C GLN A 852 -48.43 24.69 -4.40
N GLY A 853 -48.06 25.89 -4.86
CA GLY A 853 -46.65 26.24 -5.09
C GLY A 853 -45.78 26.02 -3.85
N ARG A 854 -46.22 26.47 -2.67
CA ARG A 854 -45.51 26.22 -1.39
C ARG A 854 -45.47 24.74 -1.02
N ALA A 855 -46.53 23.98 -1.30
CA ALA A 855 -46.57 22.54 -1.04
C ALA A 855 -45.51 21.81 -1.89
N ARG A 856 -45.41 22.11 -3.20
CA ARG A 856 -44.42 21.57 -4.13
C ARG A 856 -43.00 21.92 -3.70
N LEU A 857 -42.72 23.18 -3.41
CA LEU A 857 -41.38 23.65 -3.00
C LEU A 857 -40.93 23.00 -1.66
N ARG A 858 -41.83 22.82 -0.67
CA ARG A 858 -41.48 22.11 0.57
C ARG A 858 -41.16 20.66 0.28
N ARG A 859 -41.94 20.00 -0.57
CA ARG A 859 -41.65 18.61 -0.97
C ARG A 859 -40.31 18.51 -1.72
N ALA A 860 -39.98 19.47 -2.57
CA ALA A 860 -38.69 19.55 -3.25
C ALA A 860 -37.54 19.68 -2.24
N VAL A 861 -37.66 20.56 -1.22
CA VAL A 861 -36.63 20.68 -0.17
C VAL A 861 -36.42 19.36 0.57
N GLU A 862 -37.49 18.66 0.91
CA GLU A 862 -37.45 17.37 1.62
C GLU A 862 -36.75 16.29 0.78
N LEU A 863 -37.14 16.13 -0.49
CA LEU A 863 -36.55 15.20 -1.42
C LEU A 863 -35.07 15.51 -1.67
N ALA A 864 -34.73 16.76 -1.97
CA ALA A 864 -33.36 17.19 -2.21
C ALA A 864 -32.43 16.93 -1.01
N ARG A 865 -32.94 17.10 0.21
CA ARG A 865 -32.20 16.76 1.45
C ARG A 865 -31.93 15.27 1.56
N ARG A 866 -32.97 14.42 1.32
CA ARG A 866 -32.81 12.97 1.35
C ARG A 866 -31.79 12.52 0.29
N CYS A 867 -31.82 13.11 -0.89
CA CYS A 867 -30.86 12.81 -1.93
C CYS A 867 -29.44 13.36 -1.66
N GLY A 868 -29.25 14.25 -0.68
CA GLY A 868 -27.96 14.91 -0.45
C GLY A 868 -27.61 15.97 -1.48
N ALA A 869 -28.60 16.45 -2.27
CA ALA A 869 -28.43 17.44 -3.33
C ALA A 869 -28.50 18.87 -2.77
N ALA A 870 -27.40 19.36 -2.19
CA ALA A 870 -27.35 20.65 -1.49
C ALA A 870 -27.75 21.84 -2.39
N ARG A 871 -27.40 21.78 -3.66
CA ARG A 871 -27.79 22.82 -4.65
C ARG A 871 -29.30 22.93 -4.82
N LEU A 872 -29.99 21.79 -4.93
CA LEU A 872 -31.45 21.78 -5.05
C LEU A 872 -32.14 22.21 -3.75
N VAL A 873 -31.55 21.89 -2.59
CA VAL A 873 -32.05 22.40 -1.28
C VAL A 873 -31.98 23.91 -1.24
N GLU A 874 -30.86 24.49 -1.67
CA GLU A 874 -30.68 25.95 -1.73
C GLU A 874 -31.71 26.60 -2.68
N LEU A 875 -31.78 26.12 -3.93
CA LEU A 875 -32.70 26.62 -4.94
C LEU A 875 -34.16 26.57 -4.45
N ALA A 876 -34.61 25.41 -3.99
CA ALA A 876 -35.99 25.22 -3.48
C ALA A 876 -36.28 26.13 -2.27
N SER A 877 -35.30 26.35 -1.39
CA SER A 877 -35.45 27.22 -0.22
C SER A 877 -35.54 28.69 -0.59
N VAL A 878 -34.73 29.14 -1.56
CA VAL A 878 -34.79 30.50 -2.10
C VAL A 878 -36.16 30.76 -2.74
N GLU A 879 -36.63 29.84 -3.61
CA GLU A 879 -37.94 29.99 -4.25
C GLU A 879 -39.10 29.99 -3.23
N LEU A 880 -39.01 29.09 -2.23
CA LEU A 880 -39.99 29.07 -1.13
C LEU A 880 -40.03 30.40 -0.35
N ALA A 881 -38.86 30.98 -0.07
CA ALA A 881 -38.77 32.27 0.62
C ALA A 881 -39.40 33.40 -0.19
N LYS A 882 -39.26 33.43 -1.52
CA LYS A 882 -39.92 34.42 -2.41
C LYS A 882 -41.45 34.38 -2.30
N THR A 883 -42.04 33.24 -1.96
CA THR A 883 -43.50 33.11 -1.73
C THR A 883 -43.94 33.65 -0.36
N GLY A 884 -43.05 34.20 0.47
CA GLY A 884 -43.34 34.68 1.83
C GLY A 884 -43.47 33.55 2.87
N ALA A 885 -43.18 32.30 2.50
CA ALA A 885 -43.19 31.18 3.42
C ALA A 885 -41.84 31.06 4.13
N ARG A 886 -41.85 30.90 5.47
CA ARG A 886 -40.65 30.52 6.21
C ARG A 886 -40.44 29.03 6.01
N PRO A 887 -39.21 28.54 5.72
CA PRO A 887 -38.90 27.12 5.71
C PRO A 887 -39.22 26.53 7.10
N ARG A 888 -40.08 25.50 7.17
CA ARG A 888 -40.21 24.73 8.40
C ARG A 888 -38.92 23.91 8.52
N SER A 889 -38.11 24.16 9.56
CA SER A 889 -37.04 23.30 9.91
C SER A 889 -37.62 21.93 10.24
N SER A 890 -37.30 20.92 9.46
CA SER A 890 -37.56 19.53 9.82
C SER A 890 -36.77 19.21 11.10
N GLY A 891 -37.39 18.46 12.04
CA GLY A 891 -36.97 18.31 13.43
C GLY A 891 -35.54 17.72 13.67
N ASN A 892 -34.68 17.58 12.69
CA ASN A 892 -33.31 17.12 12.84
C ASN A 892 -32.24 18.23 12.70
N ASP A 893 -32.59 19.42 12.16
CA ASP A 893 -31.66 20.55 12.11
C ASP A 893 -32.03 21.59 13.18
N ARG A 894 -31.77 21.22 14.43
CA ARG A 894 -31.98 22.07 15.61
C ARG A 894 -31.21 23.40 15.48
N TRP A 895 -30.11 23.41 14.72
CA TRP A 895 -29.24 24.56 14.51
C TRP A 895 -29.84 25.59 13.57
N ALA A 896 -30.67 25.18 12.61
CA ALA A 896 -31.35 26.09 11.67
C ALA A 896 -32.41 27.00 12.36
N SER A 897 -32.77 26.70 13.60
CA SER A 897 -33.63 27.54 14.40
C SER A 897 -32.94 28.78 14.99
N LEU A 898 -31.58 28.77 14.99
CA LEU A 898 -30.78 29.86 15.53
C LEU A 898 -30.49 30.90 14.47
N THR A 899 -30.50 32.18 14.88
CA THR A 899 -29.97 33.25 14.02
C THR A 899 -28.44 33.13 13.93
N PRO A 900 -27.77 33.69 12.89
CA PRO A 900 -26.32 33.64 12.77
C PRO A 900 -25.57 34.08 14.05
N GLY A 901 -26.04 35.10 14.71
CA GLY A 901 -25.47 35.59 15.97
C GLY A 901 -25.70 34.63 17.14
N GLU A 902 -26.89 34.02 17.25
CA GLU A 902 -27.19 33.01 18.25
C GLU A 902 -26.34 31.73 18.04
N LEU A 903 -26.16 31.32 16.79
CA LEU A 903 -25.34 30.15 16.44
C LEU A 903 -23.85 30.37 16.76
N GLN A 904 -23.34 31.57 16.48
CA GLN A 904 -21.95 31.93 16.75
C GLN A 904 -21.67 31.98 18.26
N VAL A 905 -22.60 32.59 19.03
CA VAL A 905 -22.54 32.60 20.51
C VAL A 905 -22.68 31.21 21.09
N ALA A 906 -23.60 30.38 20.58
CA ALA A 906 -23.80 29.00 21.02
C ALA A 906 -22.55 28.11 20.77
N ARG A 907 -21.89 28.22 19.59
CA ARG A 907 -20.63 27.50 19.29
C ARG A 907 -19.51 27.87 20.26
N LEU A 908 -19.31 29.17 20.52
CA LEU A 908 -18.29 29.62 21.46
C LEU A 908 -18.60 29.20 22.91
N ALA A 909 -19.88 29.18 23.29
CA ALA A 909 -20.28 28.69 24.56
C ALA A 909 -20.10 27.17 24.73
N ALA A 910 -20.37 26.39 23.69
CA ALA A 910 -20.15 24.97 23.66
C ALA A 910 -18.66 24.61 23.75
N SER A 911 -17.78 25.40 23.12
CA SER A 911 -16.32 25.23 23.24
C SER A 911 -15.73 25.66 24.60
N GLY A 912 -16.58 26.00 25.60
CA GLY A 912 -16.17 26.33 26.96
C GLY A 912 -15.85 27.80 27.24
N ALA A 913 -15.91 28.69 26.23
CA ALA A 913 -15.58 30.11 26.39
C ALA A 913 -16.56 30.86 27.32
N ARG A 914 -16.09 31.59 28.31
CA ARG A 914 -16.96 32.36 29.27
C ARG A 914 -17.66 33.53 28.58
N ASN A 915 -18.84 33.96 29.10
CA ASN A 915 -19.61 35.07 28.48
C ASN A 915 -18.79 36.32 28.26
N ARG A 916 -17.81 36.61 29.11
CA ARG A 916 -16.91 37.77 28.98
C ARG A 916 -15.92 37.61 27.82
N GLU A 917 -15.46 36.40 27.58
CA GLU A 917 -14.55 36.05 26.47
C GLU A 917 -15.31 36.07 25.14
N ILE A 918 -16.54 35.54 25.11
CA ILE A 918 -17.42 35.57 23.97
C ILE A 918 -17.75 37.03 23.61
N ALA A 919 -18.07 37.84 24.61
CA ALA A 919 -18.37 39.25 24.43
C ALA A 919 -17.18 40.03 23.83
N ALA A 920 -15.95 39.75 24.31
CA ALA A 920 -14.73 40.36 23.79
C ALA A 920 -14.45 39.88 22.35
N LYS A 921 -14.60 38.60 22.07
CA LYS A 921 -14.31 38.00 20.74
C LYS A 921 -15.31 38.45 19.65
N LEU A 922 -16.55 38.71 20.03
CA LEU A 922 -17.62 39.12 19.09
C LEU A 922 -17.89 40.64 19.10
N HIS A 923 -17.14 41.41 19.88
CA HIS A 923 -17.30 42.87 20.05
C HIS A 923 -18.72 43.26 20.47
N VAL A 924 -19.33 42.49 21.39
CA VAL A 924 -20.67 42.76 21.93
C VAL A 924 -20.62 42.85 23.48
N THR A 925 -21.70 43.31 24.09
CA THR A 925 -21.77 43.33 25.55
C THR A 925 -22.07 41.95 26.14
N SER A 926 -21.60 41.64 27.37
CA SER A 926 -21.92 40.38 28.07
C SER A 926 -23.42 40.14 28.19
N ARG A 927 -24.21 41.20 28.37
CA ARG A 927 -25.69 41.16 28.43
C ARG A 927 -26.32 40.76 27.08
N ALA A 928 -25.68 41.12 25.95
CA ALA A 928 -26.10 40.66 24.62
C ALA A 928 -25.80 39.15 24.45
N VAL A 929 -24.64 38.69 24.90
CA VAL A 929 -24.29 37.24 24.92
C VAL A 929 -25.29 36.42 25.75
N GLU A 930 -25.65 36.90 26.94
CA GLU A 930 -26.64 36.21 27.80
C GLU A 930 -28.00 36.12 27.11
N ARG A 931 -28.44 37.19 26.47
CA ARG A 931 -29.70 37.22 25.71
C ARG A 931 -29.65 36.21 24.54
N HIS A 932 -28.57 36.17 23.80
CA HIS A 932 -28.39 35.22 22.70
C HIS A 932 -28.36 33.76 23.23
N LEU A 933 -27.69 33.48 24.33
CA LEU A 933 -27.68 32.17 24.95
C LEU A 933 -29.04 31.74 25.44
N THR A 934 -29.77 32.63 26.14
CA THR A 934 -31.13 32.34 26.62
C THR A 934 -32.09 32.04 25.47
N SER A 935 -31.98 32.81 24.36
CA SER A 935 -32.74 32.52 23.15
C SER A 935 -32.34 31.22 22.48
N ALA A 936 -31.05 30.93 22.40
CA ALA A 936 -30.51 29.68 21.84
C ALA A 936 -30.96 28.47 22.66
N TYR A 937 -30.87 28.51 24.01
CA TYR A 937 -31.31 27.40 24.89
C TYR A 937 -32.78 27.10 24.69
N ARG A 938 -33.64 28.16 24.65
CA ARG A 938 -35.05 27.99 24.39
C ARG A 938 -35.35 27.39 23.02
N LYS A 939 -34.64 27.80 21.97
CA LYS A 939 -34.83 27.30 20.59
C LYS A 939 -34.32 25.89 20.40
N LEU A 940 -33.25 25.51 21.08
CA LEU A 940 -32.67 24.19 21.04
C LEU A 940 -33.33 23.21 22.02
N GLY A 941 -34.15 23.71 22.95
CA GLY A 941 -34.79 22.90 23.99
C GLY A 941 -33.83 22.35 25.03
N VAL A 942 -32.72 23.04 25.29
CA VAL A 942 -31.72 22.63 26.30
C VAL A 942 -31.84 23.52 27.55
N PRO A 943 -31.70 22.94 28.76
CA PRO A 943 -31.83 23.70 29.98
C PRO A 943 -30.62 24.60 30.28
N GLY A 944 -29.44 24.32 29.67
CA GLY A 944 -28.26 25.09 29.99
C GLY A 944 -27.05 24.83 29.14
N ARG A 945 -25.90 25.32 29.60
CA ARG A 945 -24.63 25.30 28.86
C ARG A 945 -24.01 23.89 28.77
N ALA A 946 -24.17 23.06 29.78
CA ALA A 946 -23.61 21.71 29.77
C ALA A 946 -24.26 20.83 28.71
N GLU A 947 -25.58 20.92 28.58
CA GLU A 947 -26.35 20.20 27.58
C GLU A 947 -26.14 20.77 26.17
N LEU A 948 -25.81 22.08 26.06
CA LEU A 948 -25.41 22.68 24.80
C LEU A 948 -24.08 22.11 24.29
N ALA A 949 -23.08 21.93 25.17
CA ALA A 949 -21.81 21.32 24.82
C ALA A 949 -21.98 19.87 24.32
N ALA A 950 -22.78 19.06 25.04
CA ALA A 950 -23.09 17.69 24.64
C ALA A 950 -23.80 17.59 23.27
N LEU A 951 -24.55 18.62 22.87
CA LEU A 951 -25.16 18.67 21.54
C LEU A 951 -24.17 18.96 20.40
N PHE A 952 -23.05 19.66 20.68
CA PHE A 952 -22.00 19.94 19.69
C PHE A 952 -20.98 18.82 19.58
N ASP A 953 -20.84 17.95 20.60
CA ASP A 953 -19.93 16.81 20.64
C ASP A 953 -20.53 15.53 20.01
N CYS A 954 -21.81 15.54 19.61
CA CYS A 954 -22.45 14.44 18.88
C CYS A 954 -22.30 14.69 17.36
N PRO A 955 -21.64 13.74 16.58
CA PRO A 955 -21.34 13.94 15.17
C PRO A 955 -22.57 13.99 14.26
#